data_15cf445cde48c9cce4f14e04346df329
#
_entry.id   15cf445cde48c9cce4f14e04346df329
#
_cell.length_a   1.000
_cell.length_b   1.000
_cell.length_c   1.000
_cell.angle_alpha   90.00
_cell.angle_beta   90.00
_cell.angle_gamma   90.00
#
_symmetry.space_group_name_H-M   'P 1'
#
loop_
_entity.id
_entity.type
_entity.pdbx_description
1 polymer ?
#
loop_
_entity_poly.entity_id
_entity_poly.type
_entity_poly.pdbx_seq_one_letter_code
_entity_poly.pdbx_strand_id
1 'polypeptide(L)'
;MGQAVTAQDLKVAGLKTEHLECPMGVDTASPRLMWHMVSDRKGARQQSYRLVVGQDSAQVAAGEGDAWDTGVMASDCISARYDGKPLKPRTRYYWQVAVTDETGRKALSDVAYFETGKMGMDAWQGNWISDSRDCHHQPAPYFRRKFSVDKPVRSARIYVAVAGLYQLHFNGKRLGDTMLDPVYTRFDRRNMYVTYDVTSAIKLQENVVGIVLGNGWYNHQPLAVWNFETAPWRNRPAFCLDLHLTYEDGTEQTVSTDYSWRTTDQGPWRKNNIYTGEFYDFSMQMEGWDSPGYDDSKWRGVRLRQSPSPQITSQQMRPIRACREYPAVKFTPLPDGAYLYDFGYNMAGVTRFRLKGTKGTVVKVRHGERLGKDGRLDQSNIDVYYRGDKETDPFQTDVLTLSGGEDEFMARFNYKGFRYVQVEASAPVEIGKESMVAYFVHSDVPQVGEIKSSEKLIEGLMAASNQAYLSNLMGYPTDCPQREKNGWTGDGHLAIEAALYNFDGITVYEKWMADHRDEQQPNGVLPDIIPTCGWGYGTDNGLDWTSTIAIIPWNLYLFYGDDEALRRCYSHIKRYVDYVGRISRGHLTTWGRGDWVPVTVGSNKELTSSVYYYVDTQILARAAKMFGHTEDYEKYSRLAADIRKAINDKYLDAQKGIYASGTQTELSVPLYWGIVPDEFKAKVAYNLNQKVIASGHHLDVGVLGCKALLNALCENGYTETAYKVAVQDTYPSWGWWVVNGATTLLENWKLDATRDISDNHMMFGEIGAWFYKGLGGIYPDSEKPGFKHIRLRPYFPEGLESFTASHTSPYGQIVSGWTTKGKKVNYRITIPANCTATLEMPLGWTAGGEKRMELQSGTYQFSCRQAK
;
A
#
# COMPACT_ATOMS: atom_id res chain seq x y z
N MET A 1 23.55 40.80 12.62
CA MET A 1 23.78 39.92 13.76
C MET A 1 23.24 38.55 13.37
N GLY A 2 24.11 37.64 12.97
CA GLY A 2 23.70 36.26 12.65
C GLY A 2 23.38 35.55 13.95
N GLN A 3 22.17 35.01 14.07
CA GLN A 3 21.88 34.02 15.09
C GLN A 3 22.74 32.80 14.78
N ALA A 4 23.64 32.46 15.69
CA ALA A 4 24.35 31.19 15.67
C ALA A 4 23.28 30.09 15.81
N VAL A 5 23.02 29.36 14.74
CA VAL A 5 22.27 28.12 14.79
C VAL A 5 23.12 27.18 15.65
N THR A 6 22.68 26.91 16.87
CA THR A 6 23.28 25.87 17.72
C THR A 6 23.21 24.56 16.93
N ALA A 7 24.37 23.99 16.62
CA ALA A 7 24.46 22.68 15.97
C ALA A 7 23.63 21.68 16.79
N GLN A 8 22.69 21.01 16.14
CA GLN A 8 21.93 19.96 16.78
C GLN A 8 22.91 18.86 17.25
N ASP A 9 22.84 18.50 18.51
CA ASP A 9 23.62 17.42 19.04
C ASP A 9 23.30 16.11 18.30
N LEU A 10 24.29 15.24 18.19
CA LEU A 10 24.13 13.90 17.65
C LEU A 10 22.98 13.18 18.37
N LYS A 11 21.99 12.66 17.61
CA LYS A 11 20.84 11.90 18.14
C LYS A 11 20.64 10.61 17.36
N VAL A 12 19.97 9.67 17.99
CA VAL A 12 19.47 8.44 17.35
C VAL A 12 17.94 8.49 17.37
N ALA A 13 17.32 8.23 16.22
CA ALA A 13 15.87 8.33 16.04
C ALA A 13 15.34 7.19 15.15
N GLY A 14 14.01 7.17 14.91
CA GLY A 14 13.37 6.25 13.98
C GLY A 14 13.47 4.79 14.38
N LEU A 15 13.36 4.49 15.69
CA LEU A 15 13.43 3.12 16.20
C LEU A 15 12.24 2.30 15.70
N LYS A 16 12.51 1.27 14.90
CA LYS A 16 11.51 0.36 14.36
C LYS A 16 11.94 -1.09 14.52
N THR A 17 10.98 -1.98 14.72
CA THR A 17 11.15 -3.42 14.61
C THR A 17 10.26 -3.90 13.47
N GLU A 18 10.84 -4.60 12.47
CA GLU A 18 10.11 -5.04 11.27
C GLU A 18 9.38 -3.86 10.58
N HIS A 19 10.04 -2.71 10.47
CA HIS A 19 9.51 -1.44 9.92
C HIS A 19 8.31 -0.83 10.67
N LEU A 20 7.95 -1.37 11.84
CA LEU A 20 6.86 -0.89 12.68
C LEU A 20 7.39 -0.31 14.00
N GLU A 21 6.69 0.66 14.54
CA GLU A 21 6.98 1.24 15.85
C GLU A 21 6.34 0.40 16.96
N CYS A 22 7.16 -0.13 17.86
CA CYS A 22 6.69 -0.92 19.01
C CYS A 22 5.64 -2.00 18.66
N PRO A 23 5.87 -2.87 17.67
CA PRO A 23 4.87 -3.83 17.20
C PRO A 23 4.58 -4.91 18.24
N MET A 24 3.33 -5.38 18.23
CA MET A 24 2.88 -6.57 18.95
C MET A 24 2.62 -7.71 17.97
N GLY A 25 2.84 -8.94 18.43
CA GLY A 25 2.59 -10.11 17.61
C GLY A 25 3.69 -10.41 16.59
N VAL A 26 4.93 -10.02 16.85
CA VAL A 26 6.07 -10.31 15.95
C VAL A 26 6.32 -11.82 15.90
N ASP A 27 6.17 -12.42 14.72
CA ASP A 27 6.28 -13.88 14.52
C ASP A 27 7.65 -14.34 14.01
N THR A 28 8.55 -13.43 13.64
CA THR A 28 9.89 -13.81 13.19
C THR A 28 10.82 -14.10 14.36
N ALA A 29 11.64 -15.15 14.23
CA ALA A 29 12.66 -15.50 15.24
C ALA A 29 13.86 -14.53 15.23
N SER A 30 14.06 -13.81 14.13
CA SER A 30 15.19 -12.88 13.95
C SER A 30 14.71 -11.53 13.41
N PRO A 31 13.98 -10.73 14.24
CA PRO A 31 13.43 -9.45 13.80
C PRO A 31 14.53 -8.45 13.43
N ARG A 32 14.23 -7.61 12.44
CA ARG A 32 15.07 -6.46 12.05
C ARG A 32 14.83 -5.33 13.02
N LEU A 33 15.88 -4.87 13.70
CA LEU A 33 15.88 -3.70 14.58
C LEU A 33 16.55 -2.55 13.82
N MET A 34 15.89 -1.40 13.74
CA MET A 34 16.24 -0.32 12.83
C MET A 34 16.29 1.02 13.55
N TRP A 35 17.21 1.88 13.13
CA TRP A 35 17.41 3.24 13.65
C TRP A 35 18.03 4.13 12.59
N HIS A 36 18.09 5.43 12.81
CA HIS A 36 18.96 6.32 12.05
C HIS A 36 19.62 7.39 12.93
N MET A 37 20.73 7.92 12.44
CA MET A 37 21.48 8.99 13.08
C MET A 37 20.96 10.35 12.58
N VAL A 38 20.77 11.30 13.49
CA VAL A 38 20.42 12.68 13.18
C VAL A 38 21.56 13.61 13.61
N SER A 39 22.02 14.46 12.68
CA SER A 39 23.05 15.48 12.95
C SER A 39 23.00 16.56 11.86
N ASP A 40 23.13 17.82 12.25
CA ASP A 40 23.25 18.96 11.31
C ASP A 40 24.70 19.18 10.83
N ARG A 41 25.65 18.43 11.36
CA ARG A 41 27.06 18.55 11.00
C ARG A 41 27.31 17.97 9.61
N LYS A 42 27.99 18.73 8.77
CA LYS A 42 28.43 18.24 7.45
C LYS A 42 29.41 17.06 7.61
N GLY A 43 29.19 16.02 6.82
CA GLY A 43 29.99 14.81 6.83
C GLY A 43 29.74 13.90 8.04
N ALA A 44 28.70 14.16 8.84
CA ALA A 44 28.35 13.30 9.97
C ALA A 44 28.06 11.87 9.51
N ARG A 45 28.76 10.90 10.09
CA ARG A 45 28.72 9.50 9.71
C ARG A 45 28.80 8.60 10.94
N GLN A 46 28.02 7.53 10.96
CA GLN A 46 28.14 6.47 11.95
C GLN A 46 29.44 5.69 11.72
N GLN A 47 30.22 5.54 12.75
CA GLN A 47 31.44 4.71 12.76
C GLN A 47 31.18 3.34 13.38
N SER A 48 30.35 3.31 14.43
CA SER A 48 30.02 2.07 15.13
C SER A 48 28.69 2.18 15.85
N TYR A 49 28.14 1.03 16.20
CA TYR A 49 26.99 0.92 17.10
C TYR A 49 27.19 -0.20 18.13
N ARG A 50 26.41 -0.15 19.23
CA ARG A 50 26.15 -1.25 20.16
C ARG A 50 24.66 -1.32 20.40
N LEU A 51 24.07 -2.50 20.23
CA LEU A 51 22.65 -2.74 20.42
C LEU A 51 22.48 -3.76 21.54
N VAL A 52 21.57 -3.47 22.47
CA VAL A 52 21.20 -4.35 23.58
C VAL A 52 19.71 -4.66 23.55
N VAL A 53 19.34 -5.92 23.82
CA VAL A 53 17.97 -6.41 23.88
C VAL A 53 17.77 -7.20 25.16
N GLY A 54 16.65 -6.96 25.87
CA GLY A 54 16.33 -7.66 27.11
C GLY A 54 14.84 -7.61 27.45
N GLN A 55 14.45 -8.34 28.49
CA GLN A 55 13.06 -8.39 28.95
C GLN A 55 12.74 -7.33 30.02
N ASP A 56 13.77 -6.68 30.58
CA ASP A 56 13.63 -5.62 31.58
C ASP A 56 14.03 -4.27 30.97
N SER A 57 13.08 -3.33 30.92
CA SER A 57 13.33 -2.01 30.33
C SER A 57 14.34 -1.16 31.08
N ALA A 58 14.44 -1.31 32.41
CA ALA A 58 15.39 -0.56 33.25
C ALA A 58 16.82 -1.08 33.03
N GLN A 59 17.02 -2.40 32.92
CA GLN A 59 18.31 -2.99 32.58
C GLN A 59 18.76 -2.58 31.18
N VAL A 60 17.85 -2.63 30.18
CA VAL A 60 18.15 -2.18 28.82
C VAL A 60 18.52 -0.69 28.79
N ALA A 61 17.79 0.16 29.54
CA ALA A 61 18.14 1.58 29.69
C ALA A 61 19.52 1.81 30.34
N ALA A 62 19.96 0.88 31.21
CA ALA A 62 21.31 0.87 31.78
C ALA A 62 22.38 0.30 30.84
N GLY A 63 21.99 -0.14 29.64
CA GLY A 63 22.90 -0.74 28.65
C GLY A 63 23.18 -2.23 28.89
N GLU A 64 22.31 -2.93 29.63
CA GLU A 64 22.40 -4.36 29.93
C GLU A 64 21.31 -5.13 29.16
N GLY A 65 21.71 -6.02 28.27
CA GLY A 65 20.81 -6.88 27.47
C GLY A 65 20.95 -8.35 27.85
N ASP A 66 19.97 -8.91 28.52
CA ASP A 66 19.96 -10.33 28.90
C ASP A 66 19.62 -11.28 27.73
N ALA A 67 19.00 -10.77 26.68
CA ALA A 67 18.66 -11.53 25.49
C ALA A 67 19.71 -11.38 24.37
N TRP A 68 20.24 -10.18 24.17
CA TRP A 68 21.28 -9.92 23.17
C TRP A 68 22.08 -8.67 23.50
N ASP A 69 23.38 -8.73 23.27
CA ASP A 69 24.30 -7.60 23.27
C ASP A 69 25.28 -7.80 22.13
N THR A 70 25.26 -6.92 21.16
CA THR A 70 26.15 -7.00 20.00
C THR A 70 27.61 -6.69 20.34
N GLY A 71 27.89 -6.12 21.53
CA GLY A 71 29.15 -5.40 21.72
C GLY A 71 29.24 -4.21 20.76
N VAL A 72 30.43 -3.59 20.69
CA VAL A 72 30.65 -2.49 19.75
C VAL A 72 30.95 -3.06 18.35
N MET A 73 30.03 -2.81 17.43
CA MET A 73 30.14 -3.21 16.03
C MET A 73 30.67 -2.05 15.19
N ALA A 74 31.82 -2.20 14.58
CA ALA A 74 32.41 -1.21 13.66
C ALA A 74 31.64 -1.27 12.32
N SER A 75 30.55 -0.53 12.22
CA SER A 75 29.64 -0.54 11.07
C SER A 75 28.84 0.76 10.98
N ASP A 76 28.54 1.17 9.77
CA ASP A 76 27.66 2.29 9.44
C ASP A 76 26.23 1.84 9.05
N CYS A 77 25.91 0.57 9.27
CA CYS A 77 24.56 0.05 9.09
C CYS A 77 23.56 0.68 10.07
N ILE A 78 22.33 0.88 9.61
CA ILE A 78 21.22 1.45 10.40
C ILE A 78 20.17 0.39 10.75
N SER A 79 20.52 -0.87 10.60
CA SER A 79 19.68 -2.00 10.98
C SER A 79 20.54 -3.18 11.42
N ALA A 80 20.00 -4.00 12.31
CA ALA A 80 20.59 -5.27 12.71
C ALA A 80 19.48 -6.33 12.81
N ARG A 81 19.78 -7.53 12.30
CA ARG A 81 18.91 -8.70 12.53
C ARG A 81 19.24 -9.26 13.90
N TYR A 82 18.21 -9.49 14.70
CA TYR A 82 18.39 -10.12 16.00
C TYR A 82 19.09 -11.48 15.86
N ASP A 83 20.18 -11.64 16.59
CA ASP A 83 21.03 -12.85 16.61
C ASP A 83 21.45 -13.18 18.06
N GLY A 84 20.52 -13.00 18.99
CA GLY A 84 20.70 -13.32 20.41
C GLY A 84 20.16 -14.68 20.80
N LYS A 85 19.83 -14.82 22.09
CA LYS A 85 19.15 -16.03 22.60
C LYS A 85 17.82 -16.23 21.88
N PRO A 86 17.36 -17.48 21.66
CA PRO A 86 16.06 -17.74 21.05
C PRO A 86 14.93 -16.94 21.71
N LEU A 87 14.17 -16.19 20.91
CA LEU A 87 13.01 -15.45 21.38
C LEU A 87 11.91 -16.42 21.83
N LYS A 88 11.24 -16.05 22.91
CA LYS A 88 10.08 -16.81 23.42
C LYS A 88 8.79 -16.23 22.83
N PRO A 89 7.77 -17.04 22.55
CA PRO A 89 6.45 -16.52 22.14
C PRO A 89 5.80 -15.71 23.27
N ARG A 90 4.90 -14.80 22.89
CA ARG A 90 4.10 -13.97 23.82
C ARG A 90 4.93 -13.16 24.81
N THR A 91 6.13 -12.70 24.38
CA THR A 91 7.11 -12.06 25.28
C THR A 91 7.46 -10.68 24.77
N ARG A 92 7.45 -9.69 25.66
CA ARG A 92 7.91 -8.33 25.34
C ARG A 92 9.41 -8.25 25.55
N TYR A 93 10.09 -7.72 24.54
CA TYR A 93 11.51 -7.41 24.53
C TYR A 93 11.70 -5.91 24.34
N TYR A 94 12.55 -5.33 25.17
CA TYR A 94 13.00 -3.95 25.06
C TYR A 94 14.35 -3.91 24.40
N TRP A 95 14.65 -2.83 23.68
CA TRP A 95 15.94 -2.68 23.06
C TRP A 95 16.36 -1.23 22.94
N GLN A 96 17.68 -1.01 22.88
CA GLN A 96 18.28 0.31 22.78
C GLN A 96 19.55 0.22 21.95
N VAL A 97 19.89 1.29 21.23
CA VAL A 97 21.11 1.36 20.44
C VAL A 97 21.93 2.59 20.80
N ALA A 98 23.21 2.40 21.02
CA ALA A 98 24.25 3.43 21.16
C ALA A 98 25.00 3.56 19.84
N VAL A 99 25.09 4.78 19.31
CA VAL A 99 25.81 5.10 18.08
C VAL A 99 27.02 5.94 18.40
N THR A 100 28.16 5.67 17.77
CA THR A 100 29.36 6.52 17.82
C THR A 100 29.62 7.08 16.42
N ASP A 101 29.80 8.39 16.30
CA ASP A 101 30.15 9.04 15.04
C ASP A 101 31.67 8.98 14.75
N GLU A 102 32.07 9.39 13.56
CA GLU A 102 33.46 9.40 13.10
C GLU A 102 34.38 10.36 13.90
N THR A 103 33.80 11.20 14.77
CA THR A 103 34.55 12.07 15.68
C THR A 103 34.68 11.49 17.10
N GLY A 104 34.11 10.31 17.33
CA GLY A 104 34.09 9.64 18.62
C GLY A 104 32.96 10.11 19.56
N ARG A 105 32.04 11.00 19.10
CA ARG A 105 30.85 11.38 19.89
C ARG A 105 29.86 10.25 19.92
N LYS A 106 29.20 10.10 21.05
CA LYS A 106 28.22 9.04 21.28
C LYS A 106 26.82 9.63 21.47
N ALA A 107 25.84 8.93 20.94
CA ALA A 107 24.43 9.17 21.21
C ALA A 107 23.75 7.85 21.55
N LEU A 108 22.82 7.90 22.48
CA LEU A 108 21.99 6.78 22.91
C LEU A 108 20.56 7.03 22.47
N SER A 109 19.89 6.00 21.97
CA SER A 109 18.47 6.08 21.62
C SER A 109 17.59 6.05 22.88
N ASP A 110 16.32 6.40 22.72
CA ASP A 110 15.30 5.96 23.66
C ASP A 110 15.21 4.43 23.69
N VAL A 111 14.55 3.88 24.71
CA VAL A 111 14.24 2.44 24.79
C VAL A 111 12.99 2.19 23.97
N ALA A 112 13.08 1.35 22.95
CA ALA A 112 11.96 0.83 22.18
C ALA A 112 11.61 -0.59 22.64
N TYR A 113 10.48 -1.12 22.17
CA TYR A 113 10.12 -2.51 22.43
C TYR A 113 9.49 -3.17 21.20
N PHE A 114 9.46 -4.48 21.23
CA PHE A 114 8.56 -5.30 20.42
C PHE A 114 8.02 -6.43 21.30
N GLU A 115 6.87 -6.97 20.91
CA GLU A 115 6.28 -8.11 21.60
C GLU A 115 6.09 -9.24 20.60
N THR A 116 6.63 -10.42 20.90
CA THR A 116 6.48 -11.58 20.03
C THR A 116 5.04 -12.09 20.05
N GLY A 117 4.60 -12.63 18.91
CA GLY A 117 3.33 -13.30 18.79
C GLY A 117 3.41 -14.78 19.17
N LYS A 118 2.65 -15.62 18.47
CA LYS A 118 2.68 -17.07 18.68
C LYS A 118 3.90 -17.73 18.03
N MET A 119 4.54 -17.09 17.07
CA MET A 119 5.80 -17.49 16.40
C MET A 119 5.75 -18.87 15.74
N GLY A 120 4.56 -19.43 15.53
CA GLY A 120 4.40 -20.82 15.08
C GLY A 120 4.82 -21.88 16.12
N MET A 121 5.30 -21.46 17.30
CA MET A 121 5.76 -22.33 18.40
C MET A 121 4.72 -22.50 19.49
N ASP A 122 3.88 -21.47 19.72
CA ASP A 122 2.80 -21.49 20.69
C ASP A 122 1.51 -21.98 20.00
N ALA A 123 1.12 -23.23 20.28
CA ALA A 123 -0.06 -23.82 19.68
C ALA A 123 -1.33 -23.06 20.06
N TRP A 124 -2.26 -22.96 19.12
CA TRP A 124 -3.60 -22.48 19.41
C TRP A 124 -4.31 -23.45 20.34
N GLN A 125 -4.80 -22.94 21.48
CA GLN A 125 -5.62 -23.72 22.41
C GLN A 125 -7.10 -23.68 21.97
N GLY A 126 -7.51 -22.60 21.32
CA GLY A 126 -8.83 -22.44 20.74
C GLY A 126 -9.04 -23.28 19.49
N ASN A 127 -10.28 -23.69 19.31
CA ASN A 127 -10.75 -24.27 18.06
C ASN A 127 -11.34 -23.18 17.16
N TRP A 128 -11.33 -23.40 15.86
CA TRP A 128 -12.15 -22.58 14.97
C TRP A 128 -13.62 -22.83 15.26
N ILE A 129 -14.40 -21.78 15.47
CA ILE A 129 -15.84 -21.84 15.74
C ILE A 129 -16.64 -20.96 14.80
N SER A 130 -17.89 -21.36 14.55
CA SER A 130 -18.89 -20.60 13.82
C SER A 130 -20.29 -20.87 14.38
N ASP A 131 -21.32 -20.24 13.84
CA ASP A 131 -22.71 -20.64 14.10
C ASP A 131 -23.09 -21.91 13.31
N SER A 132 -24.34 -22.36 13.45
CA SER A 132 -24.84 -23.56 12.78
C SER A 132 -25.41 -23.29 11.37
N ARG A 133 -25.30 -22.08 10.87
CA ARG A 133 -25.81 -21.67 9.55
C ARG A 133 -24.82 -22.02 8.44
N ASP A 134 -25.33 -22.05 7.22
CA ASP A 134 -24.50 -22.21 6.02
C ASP A 134 -23.99 -20.86 5.47
N CYS A 135 -23.23 -20.91 4.39
CA CYS A 135 -22.65 -19.73 3.76
C CYS A 135 -23.66 -18.81 3.05
N HIS A 136 -24.90 -19.23 2.86
CA HIS A 136 -25.95 -18.42 2.21
C HIS A 136 -26.76 -17.62 3.22
N HIS A 137 -26.67 -17.95 4.50
CA HIS A 137 -27.38 -17.22 5.54
C HIS A 137 -26.85 -15.81 5.69
N GLN A 138 -27.70 -14.80 5.50
CA GLN A 138 -27.28 -13.39 5.37
C GLN A 138 -26.96 -12.71 6.71
N PRO A 139 -27.77 -12.85 7.80
CA PRO A 139 -27.53 -12.16 9.05
C PRO A 139 -26.15 -12.50 9.64
N ALA A 140 -25.46 -11.46 10.11
CA ALA A 140 -24.15 -11.59 10.73
C ALA A 140 -24.22 -12.40 12.05
N PRO A 141 -23.32 -13.35 12.30
CA PRO A 141 -23.27 -14.07 13.56
C PRO A 141 -22.54 -13.28 14.62
N TYR A 142 -23.16 -13.21 15.80
CA TYR A 142 -22.62 -12.66 17.02
C TYR A 142 -22.20 -13.80 17.94
N PHE A 143 -21.10 -13.62 18.65
CA PHE A 143 -20.56 -14.58 19.60
C PHE A 143 -20.16 -13.88 20.86
N ARG A 144 -20.30 -14.57 22.00
CA ARG A 144 -19.82 -14.06 23.28
C ARG A 144 -19.42 -15.20 24.22
N ARG A 145 -18.49 -14.84 25.12
CA ARG A 145 -17.99 -15.74 26.17
C ARG A 145 -17.82 -14.94 27.47
N LYS A 146 -18.48 -15.39 28.53
CA LYS A 146 -18.21 -14.94 29.90
C LYS A 146 -17.09 -15.77 30.54
N PHE A 147 -16.26 -15.13 31.31
CA PHE A 147 -15.20 -15.80 32.09
C PHE A 147 -14.88 -15.02 33.37
N SER A 148 -14.29 -15.69 34.36
CA SER A 148 -13.92 -15.09 35.63
C SER A 148 -12.41 -14.92 35.77
N VAL A 149 -12.00 -13.85 36.46
CA VAL A 149 -10.63 -13.53 36.82
C VAL A 149 -10.58 -13.29 38.31
N ASP A 150 -9.87 -14.14 39.06
CA ASP A 150 -9.92 -14.16 40.53
C ASP A 150 -8.71 -13.46 41.18
N LYS A 151 -7.70 -13.09 40.38
CA LYS A 151 -6.44 -12.48 40.86
C LYS A 151 -6.06 -11.25 40.03
N PRO A 152 -5.23 -10.36 40.60
CA PRO A 152 -4.65 -9.25 39.80
C PRO A 152 -3.84 -9.75 38.61
N VAL A 153 -4.08 -9.15 37.44
CA VAL A 153 -3.47 -9.51 36.16
C VAL A 153 -2.31 -8.59 35.85
N ARG A 154 -1.13 -9.17 35.62
CA ARG A 154 0.07 -8.47 35.12
C ARG A 154 -0.02 -8.17 33.64
N SER A 155 -0.49 -9.12 32.82
CA SER A 155 -0.68 -8.92 31.39
C SER A 155 -1.80 -9.78 30.84
N ALA A 156 -2.56 -9.24 29.86
CA ALA A 156 -3.60 -9.97 29.14
C ALA A 156 -3.51 -9.65 27.64
N ARG A 157 -3.45 -10.70 26.81
CA ARG A 157 -3.34 -10.59 25.36
C ARG A 157 -4.37 -11.44 24.65
N ILE A 158 -5.11 -10.84 23.72
CA ILE A 158 -5.97 -11.56 22.79
C ILE A 158 -5.23 -11.77 21.49
N TYR A 159 -5.20 -13.01 21.03
CA TYR A 159 -4.81 -13.42 19.69
C TYR A 159 -6.07 -13.91 19.00
N VAL A 160 -6.46 -13.26 17.88
CA VAL A 160 -7.69 -13.59 17.16
C VAL A 160 -7.41 -13.77 15.67
N ALA A 161 -7.66 -14.98 15.15
CA ALA A 161 -7.63 -15.31 13.74
C ALA A 161 -9.06 -15.44 13.22
N VAL A 162 -9.35 -14.82 12.07
CA VAL A 162 -10.69 -14.80 11.50
C VAL A 162 -10.65 -15.14 10.01
N ALA A 163 -11.55 -15.97 9.56
CA ALA A 163 -11.92 -16.15 8.17
C ALA A 163 -13.20 -15.37 7.90
N GLY A 164 -13.05 -14.23 7.27
CA GLY A 164 -14.04 -13.16 7.14
C GLY A 164 -13.51 -11.85 7.70
N LEU A 165 -14.39 -10.97 8.15
CA LEU A 165 -14.08 -9.73 8.87
C LEU A 165 -14.68 -9.79 10.28
N TYR A 166 -14.25 -8.91 11.18
CA TYR A 166 -14.80 -8.90 12.54
C TYR A 166 -14.82 -7.52 13.20
N GLN A 167 -15.68 -7.42 14.21
CA GLN A 167 -15.60 -6.40 15.25
C GLN A 167 -15.42 -7.13 16.60
N LEU A 168 -14.32 -6.87 17.28
CA LEU A 168 -14.01 -7.48 18.58
C LEU A 168 -14.37 -6.51 19.71
N HIS A 169 -15.04 -7.01 20.73
CA HIS A 169 -15.50 -6.25 21.88
C HIS A 169 -14.99 -6.89 23.19
N PHE A 170 -14.71 -6.06 24.16
CA PHE A 170 -14.30 -6.50 25.49
C PHE A 170 -14.97 -5.65 26.56
N ASN A 171 -15.73 -6.28 27.46
CA ASN A 171 -16.42 -5.62 28.57
C ASN A 171 -17.26 -4.39 28.17
N GLY A 172 -18.02 -4.48 27.07
CA GLY A 172 -18.91 -3.44 26.58
C GLY A 172 -18.22 -2.38 25.69
N LYS A 173 -16.98 -2.61 25.29
CA LYS A 173 -16.25 -1.69 24.42
C LYS A 173 -15.66 -2.41 23.20
N ARG A 174 -15.80 -1.81 22.04
CA ARG A 174 -15.08 -2.25 20.84
C ARG A 174 -13.59 -2.06 21.06
N LEU A 175 -12.79 -3.07 20.69
CA LEU A 175 -11.33 -3.00 20.72
C LEU A 175 -10.76 -2.42 19.43
N GLY A 176 -9.80 -1.52 19.56
CA GLY A 176 -9.08 -0.92 18.45
C GLY A 176 -9.93 0.04 17.60
N ASP A 177 -9.25 0.70 16.66
CA ASP A 177 -9.81 1.66 15.70
C ASP A 177 -9.66 1.19 14.25
N THR A 178 -9.13 -0.01 14.05
CA THR A 178 -8.90 -0.62 12.75
C THR A 178 -10.20 -0.99 12.05
N MET A 179 -10.13 -1.08 10.73
CA MET A 179 -11.22 -1.48 9.87
C MET A 179 -10.79 -2.66 9.00
N LEU A 180 -11.77 -3.49 8.60
CA LEU A 180 -11.56 -4.58 7.65
C LEU A 180 -10.49 -5.60 8.06
N ASP A 181 -10.32 -5.82 9.36
CA ASP A 181 -9.42 -6.85 9.87
C ASP A 181 -10.07 -8.25 9.87
N PRO A 182 -9.25 -9.31 9.70
CA PRO A 182 -7.89 -9.27 9.18
C PRO A 182 -7.89 -8.94 7.69
N VAL A 183 -6.77 -8.42 7.19
CA VAL A 183 -6.66 -8.09 5.77
C VAL A 183 -6.76 -9.33 4.90
N TYR A 184 -7.28 -9.14 3.68
CA TYR A 184 -7.53 -10.23 2.73
C TYR A 184 -6.24 -11.00 2.37
N THR A 185 -6.33 -12.32 2.45
CA THR A 185 -5.35 -13.30 1.97
C THR A 185 -6.08 -14.40 1.19
N ARG A 186 -5.35 -15.29 0.56
CA ARG A 186 -5.92 -16.52 0.04
C ARG A 186 -6.23 -17.45 1.22
N PHE A 187 -7.49 -17.50 1.63
CA PHE A 187 -7.91 -18.12 2.90
C PHE A 187 -7.65 -19.63 3.02
N ASP A 188 -7.55 -20.35 1.91
CA ASP A 188 -7.18 -21.79 1.90
C ASP A 188 -5.66 -22.02 1.97
N ARG A 189 -4.86 -20.97 1.94
CA ARG A 189 -3.39 -21.01 2.06
C ARG A 189 -2.90 -20.41 3.36
N ARG A 190 -3.39 -19.23 3.72
CA ARG A 190 -2.95 -18.48 4.89
C ARG A 190 -4.08 -17.65 5.47
N ASN A 191 -4.25 -17.73 6.80
CA ASN A 191 -5.08 -16.80 7.56
C ASN A 191 -4.20 -15.95 8.47
N MET A 192 -4.64 -14.74 8.76
CA MET A 192 -3.93 -13.85 9.66
C MET A 192 -4.60 -13.76 11.01
N TYR A 193 -3.81 -13.54 12.06
CA TYR A 193 -4.29 -13.17 13.37
C TYR A 193 -3.83 -11.77 13.77
N VAL A 194 -4.62 -11.11 14.60
CA VAL A 194 -4.34 -9.80 15.18
C VAL A 194 -4.15 -9.96 16.68
N THR A 195 -3.24 -9.18 17.27
CA THR A 195 -2.93 -9.18 18.71
C THR A 195 -3.46 -7.92 19.37
N TYR A 196 -4.16 -8.06 20.50
CA TYR A 196 -4.65 -6.94 21.31
C TYR A 196 -4.11 -7.02 22.74
N ASP A 197 -3.67 -5.88 23.28
CA ASP A 197 -3.43 -5.72 24.71
C ASP A 197 -4.72 -5.31 25.42
N VAL A 198 -5.24 -6.16 26.27
CA VAL A 198 -6.45 -5.93 27.05
C VAL A 198 -6.17 -5.88 28.55
N THR A 199 -4.91 -5.75 28.95
CA THR A 199 -4.49 -5.77 30.36
C THR A 199 -5.28 -4.77 31.21
N SER A 200 -5.38 -3.52 30.76
CA SER A 200 -6.09 -2.45 31.47
C SER A 200 -7.62 -2.59 31.45
N ALA A 201 -8.16 -3.43 30.57
CA ALA A 201 -9.60 -3.65 30.44
C ALA A 201 -10.12 -4.83 31.28
N ILE A 202 -9.21 -5.65 31.81
CA ILE A 202 -9.55 -6.79 32.70
C ILE A 202 -10.15 -6.26 34.00
N LYS A 203 -11.24 -6.89 34.41
CA LYS A 203 -11.88 -6.68 35.73
C LYS A 203 -11.71 -7.91 36.60
N LEU A 204 -11.61 -7.73 37.89
CA LEU A 204 -11.77 -8.85 38.81
C LEU A 204 -13.20 -9.39 38.73
N GLN A 205 -13.32 -10.69 38.82
CA GLN A 205 -14.53 -11.48 38.66
C GLN A 205 -15.00 -11.59 37.21
N GLU A 206 -16.14 -11.04 36.84
CA GLU A 206 -16.76 -11.32 35.54
C GLU A 206 -16.25 -10.42 34.41
N ASN A 207 -15.85 -11.06 33.32
CA ASN A 207 -15.45 -10.41 32.05
C ASN A 207 -16.16 -11.06 30.86
N VAL A 208 -16.23 -10.33 29.76
CA VAL A 208 -16.87 -10.79 28.51
C VAL A 208 -16.00 -10.44 27.30
N VAL A 209 -15.76 -11.42 26.45
CA VAL A 209 -15.33 -11.22 25.05
C VAL A 209 -16.54 -11.36 24.18
N GLY A 210 -16.78 -10.38 23.32
CA GLY A 210 -17.82 -10.39 22.29
C GLY A 210 -17.21 -10.21 20.91
N ILE A 211 -17.73 -10.89 19.89
CA ILE A 211 -17.30 -10.72 18.51
C ILE A 211 -18.48 -10.83 17.55
N VAL A 212 -18.54 -9.98 16.56
CA VAL A 212 -19.46 -10.10 15.40
C VAL A 212 -18.64 -10.27 14.14
N LEU A 213 -19.04 -11.21 13.28
CA LEU A 213 -18.33 -11.52 12.06
C LEU A 213 -19.05 -10.97 10.82
N GLY A 214 -18.25 -10.40 9.91
CA GLY A 214 -18.64 -10.01 8.57
C GLY A 214 -18.14 -10.99 7.51
N ASN A 215 -18.79 -11.00 6.37
CA ASN A 215 -18.50 -11.91 5.27
C ASN A 215 -17.14 -11.63 4.60
N GLY A 216 -16.82 -10.35 4.34
CA GLY A 216 -15.61 -9.94 3.65
C GLY A 216 -15.39 -10.70 2.33
N TRP A 217 -14.13 -11.02 2.04
CA TRP A 217 -13.71 -11.83 0.88
C TRP A 217 -13.86 -13.34 1.10
N TYR A 218 -14.07 -13.76 2.37
CA TYR A 218 -14.22 -15.17 2.71
C TYR A 218 -15.57 -15.77 2.29
N ASN A 219 -16.64 -15.00 2.43
CA ASN A 219 -18.01 -15.44 2.09
C ASN A 219 -18.70 -14.44 1.17
N HIS A 220 -18.20 -14.30 -0.05
CA HIS A 220 -18.86 -13.45 -1.03
C HIS A 220 -20.19 -14.07 -1.48
N GLN A 221 -21.31 -13.38 -1.26
CA GLN A 221 -22.65 -13.91 -1.51
C GLN A 221 -23.25 -13.48 -2.87
N PRO A 222 -23.21 -12.19 -3.27
CA PRO A 222 -23.81 -11.77 -4.54
C PRO A 222 -22.92 -12.11 -5.74
N LEU A 223 -23.55 -12.15 -6.91
CA LEU A 223 -22.85 -12.31 -8.19
C LEU A 223 -22.14 -11.00 -8.56
N ALA A 224 -20.85 -10.99 -8.42
CA ALA A 224 -20.01 -9.83 -8.74
C ALA A 224 -18.85 -10.23 -9.67
N VAL A 225 -17.85 -9.35 -9.76
CA VAL A 225 -16.70 -9.54 -10.62
C VAL A 225 -15.84 -10.73 -10.16
N TRP A 226 -15.25 -11.45 -11.12
CA TRP A 226 -14.21 -12.49 -10.95
C TRP A 226 -14.64 -13.72 -10.13
N ASN A 227 -15.95 -14.00 -10.05
CA ASN A 227 -16.52 -15.26 -9.52
C ASN A 227 -16.18 -15.56 -8.05
N PHE A 228 -16.03 -14.55 -7.20
CA PHE A 228 -15.71 -14.76 -5.77
C PHE A 228 -16.79 -15.56 -5.03
N GLU A 229 -18.03 -15.56 -5.54
CA GLU A 229 -19.13 -16.39 -5.03
C GLU A 229 -18.88 -17.89 -5.17
N THR A 230 -17.93 -18.30 -6.00
CA THR A 230 -17.51 -19.69 -6.22
C THR A 230 -16.13 -20.01 -5.65
N ALA A 231 -15.58 -19.12 -4.82
CA ALA A 231 -14.24 -19.32 -4.24
C ALA A 231 -14.12 -20.67 -3.51
N PRO A 232 -13.03 -21.43 -3.69
CA PRO A 232 -12.92 -22.79 -3.14
C PRO A 232 -12.92 -22.82 -1.61
N TRP A 233 -12.54 -21.73 -0.96
CA TRP A 233 -12.57 -21.58 0.49
C TRP A 233 -13.89 -21.07 1.05
N ARG A 234 -14.83 -20.63 0.19
CA ARG A 234 -16.04 -19.96 0.62
C ARG A 234 -16.84 -20.77 1.63
N ASN A 235 -17.07 -20.20 2.79
CA ASN A 235 -17.85 -20.80 3.85
C ASN A 235 -18.47 -19.73 4.76
N ARG A 236 -19.27 -20.12 5.73
CA ARG A 236 -19.77 -19.26 6.81
C ARG A 236 -18.59 -18.72 7.59
N PRO A 237 -18.48 -17.40 7.89
CA PRO A 237 -17.38 -16.82 8.65
C PRO A 237 -17.13 -17.57 9.95
N ALA A 238 -15.85 -17.72 10.28
CA ALA A 238 -15.39 -18.45 11.45
C ALA A 238 -14.17 -17.77 12.09
N PHE A 239 -13.91 -18.05 13.37
CA PHE A 239 -12.76 -17.49 14.08
C PHE A 239 -12.18 -18.48 15.08
N CYS A 240 -10.92 -18.24 15.42
CA CYS A 240 -10.19 -18.89 16.52
C CYS A 240 -9.58 -17.79 17.39
N LEU A 241 -9.75 -17.90 18.72
CA LEU A 241 -9.29 -16.89 19.67
C LEU A 241 -8.70 -17.54 20.89
N ASP A 242 -7.53 -17.03 21.32
CA ASP A 242 -6.91 -17.28 22.61
C ASP A 242 -6.72 -15.95 23.36
N LEU A 243 -7.25 -15.84 24.57
CA LEU A 243 -6.94 -14.79 25.51
C LEU A 243 -6.02 -15.38 26.58
N HIS A 244 -4.77 -14.97 26.59
CA HIS A 244 -3.78 -15.36 27.59
C HIS A 244 -3.68 -14.30 28.68
N LEU A 245 -3.83 -14.72 29.94
CA LEU A 245 -3.65 -13.89 31.13
C LEU A 245 -2.44 -14.43 31.90
N THR A 246 -1.56 -13.50 32.29
CA THR A 246 -0.50 -13.77 33.28
C THR A 246 -0.81 -12.96 34.53
N TYR A 247 -0.93 -13.64 35.67
CA TYR A 247 -1.21 -13.02 36.94
C TYR A 247 0.06 -12.44 37.60
N GLU A 248 -0.12 -11.57 38.60
CA GLU A 248 1.00 -10.99 39.33
C GLU A 248 1.84 -12.06 40.06
N ASP A 249 1.24 -13.19 40.48
CA ASP A 249 1.92 -14.33 41.08
C ASP A 249 2.65 -15.23 40.06
N GLY A 250 2.63 -14.87 38.78
CA GLY A 250 3.29 -15.62 37.69
C GLY A 250 2.49 -16.82 37.18
N THR A 251 1.31 -17.12 37.73
CA THR A 251 0.42 -18.16 37.19
C THR A 251 -0.28 -17.66 35.92
N GLU A 252 -0.74 -18.58 35.08
CA GLU A 252 -1.37 -18.26 33.79
C GLU A 252 -2.79 -18.85 33.70
N GLN A 253 -3.64 -18.17 32.96
CA GLN A 253 -4.96 -18.64 32.53
C GLN A 253 -5.13 -18.38 31.03
N THR A 254 -5.75 -19.32 30.31
CA THR A 254 -6.13 -19.10 28.91
C THR A 254 -7.64 -19.29 28.77
N VAL A 255 -8.26 -18.30 28.10
CA VAL A 255 -9.68 -18.40 27.69
C VAL A 255 -9.68 -18.52 26.16
N SER A 256 -10.16 -19.66 25.66
CA SER A 256 -10.07 -20.01 24.23
C SER A 256 -11.45 -20.23 23.61
N THR A 257 -11.49 -20.27 22.29
CA THR A 257 -12.71 -20.64 21.55
C THR A 257 -12.99 -22.15 21.68
N ASP A 258 -14.15 -22.47 22.25
CA ASP A 258 -14.64 -23.83 22.52
C ASP A 258 -16.19 -23.87 22.55
N TYR A 259 -16.77 -25.00 22.94
CA TYR A 259 -18.22 -25.18 23.05
C TYR A 259 -18.91 -24.30 24.13
N SER A 260 -18.16 -23.63 24.99
CA SER A 260 -18.72 -22.75 26.01
C SER A 260 -19.15 -21.38 25.48
N TRP A 261 -18.77 -21.06 24.25
CA TRP A 261 -19.21 -19.85 23.59
C TRP A 261 -20.70 -19.95 23.17
N ARG A 262 -21.35 -18.79 23.19
CA ARG A 262 -22.74 -18.64 22.72
C ARG A 262 -22.78 -17.81 21.46
N THR A 263 -23.78 -18.08 20.60
CA THR A 263 -23.96 -17.39 19.32
C THR A 263 -25.42 -17.06 19.02
N THR A 264 -25.63 -15.95 18.33
CA THR A 264 -26.94 -15.55 17.77
C THR A 264 -26.77 -14.88 16.41
N ASP A 265 -27.82 -14.97 15.58
CA ASP A 265 -27.96 -14.29 14.30
C ASP A 265 -29.11 -13.24 14.32
N GLN A 266 -29.58 -12.89 15.53
CA GLN A 266 -30.69 -11.97 15.75
C GLN A 266 -30.22 -10.52 16.00
N GLY A 267 -28.98 -10.18 15.62
CA GLY A 267 -28.44 -8.83 15.72
C GLY A 267 -28.85 -7.91 14.55
N PRO A 268 -28.50 -6.63 14.63
CA PRO A 268 -28.93 -5.61 13.68
C PRO A 268 -28.31 -5.75 12.27
N TRP A 269 -27.12 -6.35 12.10
CA TRP A 269 -26.55 -6.60 10.77
C TRP A 269 -27.30 -7.74 10.08
N ARG A 270 -28.27 -7.38 9.22
CA ARG A 270 -29.12 -8.34 8.49
C ARG A 270 -28.45 -8.85 7.22
N LYS A 271 -27.49 -8.06 6.66
CA LYS A 271 -26.68 -8.39 5.49
C LYS A 271 -25.41 -7.56 5.51
N ASN A 272 -24.33 -8.10 5.02
CA ASN A 272 -23.10 -7.35 4.76
C ASN A 272 -22.33 -7.97 3.60
N ASN A 273 -21.77 -7.12 2.75
CA ASN A 273 -21.01 -7.56 1.59
C ASN A 273 -20.02 -6.47 1.16
N ILE A 274 -18.87 -6.89 0.60
CA ILE A 274 -17.79 -5.99 0.22
C ILE A 274 -18.14 -5.08 -0.98
N TYR A 275 -19.05 -5.51 -1.88
CA TYR A 275 -19.44 -4.74 -3.06
C TYR A 275 -20.76 -4.01 -2.90
N THR A 276 -21.74 -4.63 -2.27
CA THR A 276 -23.10 -4.06 -2.19
C THR A 276 -23.23 -3.12 -1.02
N GLY A 277 -23.01 -3.55 0.19
CA GLY A 277 -23.13 -2.70 1.37
C GLY A 277 -23.57 -3.49 2.60
N GLU A 278 -24.12 -2.77 3.56
CA GLU A 278 -24.65 -3.33 4.81
C GLU A 278 -26.12 -3.00 4.98
N PHE A 279 -26.89 -4.01 5.40
CA PHE A 279 -28.29 -3.83 5.77
C PHE A 279 -28.33 -3.89 7.30
N TYR A 280 -28.76 -2.80 7.90
CA TYR A 280 -28.75 -2.62 9.35
C TYR A 280 -30.15 -2.24 9.86
N ASP A 281 -30.69 -3.04 10.79
CA ASP A 281 -31.99 -2.81 11.42
C ASP A 281 -31.78 -2.33 12.86
N PHE A 282 -31.95 -1.05 13.11
CA PHE A 282 -31.81 -0.46 14.43
C PHE A 282 -32.79 -1.01 15.46
N SER A 283 -33.96 -1.51 15.04
CA SER A 283 -34.94 -2.11 15.95
C SER A 283 -34.47 -3.45 16.53
N MET A 284 -33.42 -4.05 15.96
CA MET A 284 -32.82 -5.30 16.38
C MET A 284 -31.51 -5.12 17.16
N GLN A 285 -31.17 -3.92 17.57
CA GLN A 285 -30.02 -3.67 18.42
C GLN A 285 -30.13 -4.46 19.73
N MET A 286 -29.05 -5.10 20.12
CA MET A 286 -28.94 -5.90 21.34
C MET A 286 -28.10 -5.11 22.35
N GLU A 287 -28.73 -4.15 23.04
CA GLU A 287 -28.01 -3.27 23.95
C GLU A 287 -27.29 -4.07 25.04
N GLY A 288 -26.00 -3.79 25.26
CA GLY A 288 -25.16 -4.46 26.26
C GLY A 288 -24.81 -5.92 25.97
N TRP A 289 -25.01 -6.42 24.74
CA TRP A 289 -24.70 -7.81 24.36
C TRP A 289 -23.26 -8.24 24.64
N ASP A 290 -22.33 -7.30 24.66
CA ASP A 290 -20.89 -7.44 24.89
C ASP A 290 -20.47 -7.14 26.35
N SER A 291 -21.45 -7.00 27.25
CA SER A 291 -21.24 -6.66 28.66
C SER A 291 -21.57 -7.83 29.60
N PRO A 292 -20.96 -7.91 30.83
CA PRO A 292 -21.15 -9.01 31.74
C PRO A 292 -22.61 -9.32 32.10
N GLY A 293 -23.42 -8.29 32.36
CA GLY A 293 -24.80 -8.47 32.83
C GLY A 293 -25.84 -8.88 31.79
N TYR A 294 -25.46 -9.06 30.53
CA TYR A 294 -26.40 -9.42 29.46
C TYR A 294 -26.90 -10.87 29.58
N ASP A 295 -28.20 -11.07 29.42
CA ASP A 295 -28.83 -12.40 29.42
C ASP A 295 -28.72 -13.05 28.01
N ASP A 296 -27.81 -14.03 27.92
CA ASP A 296 -27.59 -14.83 26.72
C ASP A 296 -28.22 -16.23 26.76
N SER A 297 -29.16 -16.45 27.67
CA SER A 297 -29.82 -17.75 27.84
C SER A 297 -30.53 -18.25 26.59
N LYS A 298 -31.00 -17.33 25.75
CA LYS A 298 -31.64 -17.62 24.45
C LYS A 298 -30.65 -17.81 23.28
N TRP A 299 -29.36 -17.57 23.51
CA TRP A 299 -28.35 -17.75 22.48
C TRP A 299 -28.05 -19.25 22.32
N ARG A 300 -27.68 -19.63 21.13
CA ARG A 300 -27.36 -21.04 20.78
C ARG A 300 -25.89 -21.36 21.09
N GLY A 301 -25.58 -22.64 21.16
CA GLY A 301 -24.21 -23.12 21.17
C GLY A 301 -23.55 -22.97 19.80
N VAL A 302 -22.23 -22.85 19.80
CA VAL A 302 -21.40 -22.76 18.60
C VAL A 302 -21.16 -24.12 17.93
N ARG A 303 -20.63 -24.10 16.71
CA ARG A 303 -20.10 -25.27 15.99
C ARG A 303 -18.60 -25.16 15.81
N LEU A 304 -17.89 -26.24 16.08
CA LEU A 304 -16.49 -26.35 15.72
C LEU A 304 -16.34 -26.45 14.19
N ARG A 305 -15.27 -25.84 13.69
CA ARG A 305 -14.91 -25.85 12.27
C ARG A 305 -13.46 -26.32 12.11
N GLN A 306 -13.10 -26.82 10.95
CA GLN A 306 -11.70 -27.01 10.60
C GLN A 306 -11.05 -25.65 10.35
N SER A 307 -9.75 -25.55 10.57
CA SER A 307 -8.98 -24.37 10.15
C SER A 307 -9.13 -24.18 8.65
N PRO A 308 -9.47 -22.97 8.18
CA PRO A 308 -9.56 -22.70 6.74
C PRO A 308 -8.25 -22.92 5.99
N SER A 309 -7.11 -22.73 6.65
CA SER A 309 -5.78 -22.93 6.07
C SER A 309 -4.85 -23.68 7.02
N PRO A 310 -3.75 -24.27 6.47
CA PRO A 310 -2.70 -24.87 7.29
C PRO A 310 -1.82 -23.85 8.02
N GLN A 311 -1.88 -22.57 7.62
CA GLN A 311 -1.04 -21.52 8.16
C GLN A 311 -1.88 -20.41 8.78
N ILE A 312 -1.54 -20.04 10.02
CA ILE A 312 -2.05 -18.86 10.72
C ILE A 312 -0.83 -18.02 11.09
N THR A 313 -0.73 -16.81 10.54
CA THR A 313 0.41 -15.91 10.72
C THR A 313 -0.05 -14.57 11.30
N SER A 314 0.83 -13.87 11.98
CA SER A 314 0.53 -12.53 12.48
C SER A 314 0.35 -11.50 11.35
N GLN A 315 -0.58 -10.58 11.54
CA GLN A 315 -0.76 -9.42 10.66
C GLN A 315 0.29 -8.34 11.01
N GLN A 316 1.51 -8.49 10.49
CA GLN A 316 2.62 -7.57 10.71
C GLN A 316 2.69 -6.52 9.59
N MET A 317 1.73 -5.60 9.61
CA MET A 317 1.66 -4.51 8.62
C MET A 317 0.87 -3.32 9.17
N ARG A 318 1.00 -2.17 8.51
CA ARG A 318 0.17 -1.00 8.80
C ARG A 318 -1.30 -1.35 8.59
N PRO A 319 -2.17 -1.17 9.61
CA PRO A 319 -3.57 -1.55 9.54
C PRO A 319 -4.38 -0.61 8.63
N ILE A 320 -5.55 -1.07 8.23
CA ILE A 320 -6.54 -0.22 7.55
C ILE A 320 -7.27 0.59 8.63
N ARG A 321 -7.43 1.89 8.40
CA ARG A 321 -8.12 2.82 9.31
C ARG A 321 -8.98 3.83 8.56
N ALA A 322 -9.87 4.48 9.29
CA ALA A 322 -10.50 5.74 8.89
C ALA A 322 -9.49 6.88 9.15
N CYS A 323 -8.67 7.19 8.15
CA CYS A 323 -7.48 8.04 8.32
C CYS A 323 -7.80 9.54 8.28
N ARG A 324 -8.88 9.93 7.59
CA ARG A 324 -9.25 11.34 7.43
C ARG A 324 -10.75 11.52 7.30
N GLU A 325 -11.26 12.60 7.91
CA GLU A 325 -12.67 13.03 7.79
C GLU A 325 -12.85 14.05 6.67
N TYR A 326 -13.94 13.89 5.93
CA TYR A 326 -14.39 14.83 4.91
C TYR A 326 -15.84 15.23 5.20
N PRO A 327 -16.09 16.42 5.78
CA PRO A 327 -17.43 16.99 5.88
C PRO A 327 -18.02 17.23 4.49
N ALA A 328 -19.33 17.11 4.35
CA ALA A 328 -20.00 17.43 3.09
C ALA A 328 -19.75 18.90 2.72
N VAL A 329 -19.30 19.17 1.50
CA VAL A 329 -19.13 20.52 0.98
C VAL A 329 -20.47 21.09 0.49
N LYS A 330 -21.36 20.21 -0.01
CA LYS A 330 -22.69 20.58 -0.48
C LYS A 330 -23.73 19.54 -0.06
N PHE A 331 -24.94 20.01 0.25
CA PHE A 331 -26.14 19.23 0.53
C PHE A 331 -27.28 19.79 -0.31
N THR A 332 -27.97 18.91 -1.06
CA THR A 332 -29.01 19.32 -2.01
C THR A 332 -30.25 18.42 -1.83
N PRO A 333 -31.37 18.96 -1.36
CA PRO A 333 -32.66 18.28 -1.47
C PRO A 333 -33.06 18.12 -2.95
N LEU A 334 -33.54 16.94 -3.33
CA LEU A 334 -33.99 16.63 -4.68
C LEU A 334 -35.52 16.72 -4.78
N PRO A 335 -36.09 16.97 -5.97
CA PRO A 335 -37.53 17.21 -6.14
C PRO A 335 -38.46 16.06 -5.71
N ASP A 336 -37.93 14.82 -5.68
CA ASP A 336 -38.69 13.59 -5.30
C ASP A 336 -38.56 13.25 -3.80
N GLY A 337 -37.92 14.13 -3.00
CA GLY A 337 -37.71 13.93 -1.57
C GLY A 337 -36.44 13.18 -1.21
N ALA A 338 -35.61 12.82 -2.19
CA ALA A 338 -34.25 12.31 -1.95
C ALA A 338 -33.28 13.46 -1.61
N TYR A 339 -32.11 13.13 -1.14
CA TYR A 339 -31.08 14.10 -0.76
C TYR A 339 -29.72 13.69 -1.36
N LEU A 340 -28.94 14.69 -1.79
CA LEU A 340 -27.62 14.48 -2.37
C LEU A 340 -26.55 15.22 -1.54
N TYR A 341 -25.51 14.48 -1.15
CA TYR A 341 -24.27 14.99 -0.53
C TYR A 341 -23.13 14.97 -1.53
N ASP A 342 -22.32 16.04 -1.59
CA ASP A 342 -21.02 16.12 -2.26
C ASP A 342 -19.94 16.32 -1.22
N PHE A 343 -18.91 15.47 -1.19
CA PHE A 343 -17.78 15.57 -0.28
C PHE A 343 -16.57 16.28 -0.88
N GLY A 344 -16.64 16.70 -2.14
CA GLY A 344 -15.59 17.45 -2.84
C GLY A 344 -14.43 16.62 -3.36
N TYR A 345 -14.20 15.43 -2.82
CA TYR A 345 -13.12 14.52 -3.21
C TYR A 345 -13.65 13.10 -3.49
N ASN A 346 -13.14 12.49 -4.55
CA ASN A 346 -13.33 11.06 -4.78
C ASN A 346 -12.40 10.26 -3.85
N MET A 347 -12.90 9.22 -3.19
CA MET A 347 -12.16 8.50 -2.17
C MET A 347 -12.66 7.06 -2.02
N ALA A 348 -11.82 6.21 -1.43
CA ALA A 348 -12.27 4.97 -0.82
C ALA A 348 -12.72 5.25 0.62
N GLY A 349 -13.87 4.78 1.04
CA GLY A 349 -14.29 5.09 2.39
C GLY A 349 -15.66 4.59 2.80
N VAL A 350 -16.10 5.11 3.93
CA VAL A 350 -17.41 4.89 4.50
C VAL A 350 -18.01 6.24 4.96
N THR A 351 -19.31 6.27 5.16
CA THR A 351 -19.98 7.43 5.77
C THR A 351 -20.44 7.12 7.18
N ARG A 352 -20.28 8.08 8.10
CA ARG A 352 -21.00 8.11 9.37
C ARG A 352 -22.23 8.98 9.15
N PHE A 353 -23.38 8.42 9.39
CA PHE A 353 -24.66 9.05 9.11
C PHE A 353 -25.58 9.05 10.33
N ARG A 354 -25.97 10.24 10.80
CA ARG A 354 -26.93 10.49 11.86
C ARG A 354 -28.24 10.90 11.27
N LEU A 355 -29.32 10.27 11.68
CA LEU A 355 -30.64 10.52 11.13
C LEU A 355 -31.71 10.19 12.13
N LYS A 356 -32.90 10.79 11.93
CA LYS A 356 -34.08 10.52 12.70
C LYS A 356 -35.30 10.40 11.81
N GLY A 357 -36.16 9.45 12.12
CA GLY A 357 -37.40 9.22 11.37
C GLY A 357 -38.32 8.29 12.12
N THR A 358 -39.50 8.01 11.57
CA THR A 358 -40.43 7.08 12.19
C THR A 358 -39.91 5.64 12.20
N LYS A 359 -40.26 4.89 13.24
CA LYS A 359 -39.85 3.47 13.37
C LYS A 359 -40.27 2.67 12.12
N GLY A 360 -39.33 1.87 11.60
CA GLY A 360 -39.53 1.04 10.42
C GLY A 360 -39.31 1.77 9.08
N THR A 361 -38.99 3.08 9.11
CA THR A 361 -38.60 3.79 7.87
C THR A 361 -37.35 3.12 7.30
N VAL A 362 -37.36 2.78 6.02
CA VAL A 362 -36.23 2.22 5.29
C VAL A 362 -35.50 3.35 4.57
N VAL A 363 -34.19 3.46 4.81
CA VAL A 363 -33.33 4.49 4.20
C VAL A 363 -32.25 3.80 3.39
N LYS A 364 -32.15 4.13 2.10
CA LYS A 364 -31.10 3.69 1.19
C LYS A 364 -30.04 4.78 1.09
N VAL A 365 -28.78 4.44 1.37
CA VAL A 365 -27.61 5.35 1.32
C VAL A 365 -26.71 4.87 0.20
N ARG A 366 -26.85 5.48 -0.98
CA ARG A 366 -26.19 5.09 -2.23
C ARG A 366 -24.93 5.91 -2.45
N HIS A 367 -23.80 5.25 -2.76
CA HIS A 367 -22.51 5.89 -2.95
C HIS A 367 -22.03 5.77 -4.40
N GLY A 368 -21.43 6.83 -4.95
CA GLY A 368 -20.89 6.80 -6.32
C GLY A 368 -20.00 7.99 -6.65
N GLU A 369 -19.41 7.94 -7.81
CA GLU A 369 -18.37 8.88 -8.26
C GLU A 369 -18.92 10.03 -9.11
N ARG A 370 -20.05 9.82 -9.77
CA ARG A 370 -20.59 10.70 -10.82
C ARG A 370 -22.03 11.13 -10.53
N LEU A 371 -22.38 12.25 -11.15
CA LEU A 371 -23.78 12.70 -11.25
C LEU A 371 -24.26 12.58 -12.70
N GLY A 372 -25.49 12.16 -12.87
CA GLY A 372 -26.22 12.22 -14.13
C GLY A 372 -26.53 13.65 -14.56
N LYS A 373 -27.01 13.83 -15.78
CA LYS A 373 -27.40 15.14 -16.33
C LYS A 373 -28.58 15.78 -15.57
N ASP A 374 -29.35 14.96 -14.87
CA ASP A 374 -30.45 15.36 -13.98
C ASP A 374 -29.97 15.77 -12.57
N GLY A 375 -28.66 15.72 -12.31
CA GLY A 375 -28.06 16.05 -11.02
C GLY A 375 -28.22 14.97 -9.96
N ARG A 376 -28.66 13.77 -10.32
CA ARG A 376 -28.77 12.60 -9.43
C ARG A 376 -27.49 11.75 -9.46
N LEU A 377 -27.36 10.87 -8.47
CA LEU A 377 -26.26 9.92 -8.43
C LEU A 377 -26.32 8.96 -9.63
N ASP A 378 -25.25 8.88 -10.39
CA ASP A 378 -25.05 7.91 -11.47
C ASP A 378 -23.99 6.87 -11.04
N GLN A 379 -24.40 5.60 -11.00
CA GLN A 379 -23.52 4.46 -10.68
C GLN A 379 -23.19 3.63 -11.93
N SER A 380 -23.59 4.05 -13.13
CA SER A 380 -23.41 3.27 -14.36
C SER A 380 -21.95 2.98 -14.71
N ASN A 381 -21.03 3.80 -14.22
CA ASN A 381 -19.58 3.57 -14.41
C ASN A 381 -18.97 2.53 -13.46
N ILE A 382 -19.65 2.20 -12.35
CA ILE A 382 -19.10 1.33 -11.31
C ILE A 382 -19.87 0.03 -11.09
N ASP A 383 -21.11 -0.08 -11.61
CA ASP A 383 -21.94 -1.28 -11.45
C ASP A 383 -21.89 -2.25 -12.66
N VAL A 384 -20.99 -2.00 -13.60
CA VAL A 384 -20.88 -2.72 -14.89
C VAL A 384 -20.60 -4.22 -14.76
N TYR A 385 -19.95 -4.64 -13.70
CA TYR A 385 -19.66 -6.06 -13.43
C TYR A 385 -20.60 -6.69 -12.41
N TYR A 386 -21.46 -5.89 -11.80
CA TYR A 386 -22.42 -6.39 -10.82
C TYR A 386 -23.60 -7.08 -11.52
N ARG A 387 -23.76 -8.37 -11.25
CA ARG A 387 -24.79 -9.24 -11.86
C ARG A 387 -25.85 -9.68 -10.86
N GLY A 388 -25.86 -9.10 -9.65
CA GLY A 388 -26.90 -9.32 -8.65
C GLY A 388 -28.17 -8.53 -8.94
N ASP A 389 -29.20 -8.77 -8.13
CA ASP A 389 -30.47 -8.05 -8.20
C ASP A 389 -30.31 -6.65 -7.58
N LYS A 390 -30.31 -5.61 -8.44
CA LYS A 390 -30.13 -4.22 -8.01
C LYS A 390 -31.27 -3.68 -7.14
N GLU A 391 -32.41 -4.32 -7.11
CA GLU A 391 -33.55 -3.91 -6.27
C GLU A 391 -33.43 -4.45 -4.84
N THR A 392 -33.07 -5.72 -4.70
CA THR A 392 -33.00 -6.40 -3.39
C THR A 392 -31.58 -6.38 -2.80
N ASP A 393 -30.56 -6.13 -3.60
CA ASP A 393 -29.16 -6.07 -3.20
C ASP A 393 -28.40 -5.00 -3.99
N PRO A 394 -28.73 -3.73 -3.81
CA PRO A 394 -28.17 -2.65 -4.64
C PRO A 394 -26.67 -2.45 -4.41
N PHE A 395 -25.97 -2.15 -5.51
CA PHE A 395 -24.51 -1.93 -5.53
C PHE A 395 -24.11 -0.67 -4.74
N GLN A 396 -23.05 -0.75 -3.93
CA GLN A 396 -22.52 0.34 -3.08
C GLN A 396 -23.61 1.08 -2.29
N THR A 397 -24.56 0.34 -1.69
CA THR A 397 -25.72 0.92 -1.00
C THR A 397 -25.88 0.31 0.39
N ASP A 398 -25.85 1.14 1.42
CA ASP A 398 -26.27 0.71 2.76
C ASP A 398 -27.78 0.89 2.89
N VAL A 399 -28.44 -0.05 3.56
CA VAL A 399 -29.90 -0.04 3.78
C VAL A 399 -30.17 -0.06 5.28
N LEU A 400 -30.79 0.99 5.79
CA LEU A 400 -31.02 1.21 7.21
C LEU A 400 -32.52 1.14 7.51
N THR A 401 -32.93 0.35 8.52
CA THR A 401 -34.28 0.36 9.07
C THR A 401 -34.25 1.08 10.41
N LEU A 402 -34.98 2.20 10.53
CA LEU A 402 -34.90 3.11 11.66
C LEU A 402 -35.61 2.58 12.91
N SER A 403 -35.05 2.91 14.09
CA SER A 403 -35.63 2.57 15.40
C SER A 403 -36.83 3.44 15.77
N GLY A 404 -36.91 4.66 15.24
CA GLY A 404 -37.86 5.70 15.65
C GLY A 404 -37.26 6.76 16.59
N GLY A 405 -35.98 6.59 16.96
CA GLY A 405 -35.17 7.56 17.73
C GLY A 405 -34.15 8.27 16.87
N GLU A 406 -33.10 8.74 17.49
CA GLU A 406 -31.86 9.16 16.80
C GLU A 406 -31.01 7.94 16.53
N ASP A 407 -30.75 7.68 15.27
CA ASP A 407 -29.95 6.57 14.81
C ASP A 407 -28.61 7.06 14.22
N GLU A 408 -27.51 6.35 14.50
CA GLU A 408 -26.20 6.60 13.90
C GLU A 408 -25.66 5.31 13.27
N PHE A 409 -25.30 5.37 12.01
CA PHE A 409 -24.71 4.25 11.26
C PHE A 409 -23.35 4.61 10.68
N MET A 410 -22.46 3.65 10.70
CA MET A 410 -21.18 3.64 9.95
C MET A 410 -20.86 2.22 9.57
N ALA A 411 -20.70 1.95 8.28
CA ALA A 411 -20.36 0.62 7.77
C ALA A 411 -19.07 0.09 8.40
N ARG A 412 -19.02 -1.23 8.67
CA ARG A 412 -17.91 -1.91 9.36
C ARG A 412 -17.26 -3.04 8.57
N PHE A 413 -18.00 -3.62 7.62
CA PHE A 413 -17.62 -4.82 6.89
C PHE A 413 -17.46 -4.58 5.38
N ASN A 414 -17.39 -3.32 4.96
CA ASN A 414 -17.11 -2.91 3.60
C ASN A 414 -16.47 -1.53 3.54
N TYR A 415 -16.09 -1.13 2.36
CA TYR A 415 -15.74 0.23 1.97
C TYR A 415 -16.30 0.49 0.56
N LYS A 416 -16.41 1.74 0.18
CA LYS A 416 -16.98 2.17 -1.09
C LYS A 416 -16.05 3.17 -1.78
N GLY A 417 -16.08 3.25 -3.11
CA GLY A 417 -15.44 4.31 -3.88
C GLY A 417 -16.48 5.36 -4.23
N PHE A 418 -16.31 6.62 -3.78
CA PHE A 418 -17.32 7.64 -3.97
C PHE A 418 -16.80 9.07 -3.76
N ARG A 419 -17.48 10.01 -4.37
CA ARG A 419 -17.49 11.45 -4.05
C ARG A 419 -18.88 11.90 -3.59
N TYR A 420 -19.92 11.27 -4.15
CA TYR A 420 -21.32 11.65 -3.92
C TYR A 420 -22.06 10.54 -3.17
N VAL A 421 -23.03 10.97 -2.35
CA VAL A 421 -23.94 10.06 -1.67
C VAL A 421 -25.38 10.55 -1.85
N GLN A 422 -26.24 9.68 -2.38
CA GLN A 422 -27.67 9.93 -2.48
C GLN A 422 -28.44 9.14 -1.41
N VAL A 423 -29.30 9.83 -0.67
CA VAL A 423 -30.13 9.26 0.39
C VAL A 423 -31.57 9.24 -0.08
N GLU A 424 -32.19 8.07 -0.03
CA GLU A 424 -33.60 7.83 -0.36
C GLU A 424 -34.29 7.19 0.84
N ALA A 425 -35.46 7.73 1.26
CA ALA A 425 -36.15 7.23 2.43
C ALA A 425 -37.63 6.89 2.09
N SER A 426 -38.17 5.79 2.67
CA SER A 426 -39.55 5.34 2.46
C SER A 426 -40.59 6.22 3.17
N ALA A 427 -40.16 7.07 4.10
CA ALA A 427 -40.95 8.07 4.80
C ALA A 427 -40.08 9.27 5.15
N PRO A 428 -40.61 10.45 5.51
CA PRO A 428 -39.82 11.63 5.85
C PRO A 428 -38.80 11.36 6.96
N VAL A 429 -37.56 11.89 6.77
CA VAL A 429 -36.44 11.81 7.71
C VAL A 429 -35.92 13.20 8.02
N GLU A 430 -35.45 13.39 9.26
CA GLU A 430 -34.78 14.60 9.69
C GLU A 430 -33.28 14.46 9.44
N ILE A 431 -32.78 15.11 8.39
CA ILE A 431 -31.37 15.16 8.02
C ILE A 431 -30.98 16.52 7.44
N GLY A 432 -29.72 16.88 7.57
CA GLY A 432 -29.13 18.10 7.04
C GLY A 432 -27.69 17.87 6.60
N LYS A 433 -26.99 18.94 6.24
CA LYS A 433 -25.62 18.90 5.76
C LYS A 433 -24.69 18.20 6.76
N GLU A 434 -24.85 18.50 8.05
CA GLU A 434 -24.00 18.00 9.14
C GLU A 434 -24.36 16.56 9.59
N SER A 435 -25.44 16.02 9.04
CA SER A 435 -25.88 14.64 9.38
C SER A 435 -24.93 13.56 8.86
N MET A 436 -24.13 13.87 7.82
CA MET A 436 -23.24 12.89 7.20
C MET A 436 -21.82 13.43 7.08
N VAL A 437 -20.84 12.59 7.48
CA VAL A 437 -19.41 12.81 7.32
C VAL A 437 -18.82 11.60 6.62
N ALA A 438 -18.02 11.81 5.57
CA ALA A 438 -17.27 10.75 4.92
C ALA A 438 -15.93 10.54 5.63
N TYR A 439 -15.50 9.30 5.71
CA TYR A 439 -14.20 8.88 6.24
C TYR A 439 -13.39 8.24 5.12
N PHE A 440 -12.21 8.78 4.86
CA PHE A 440 -11.24 8.19 3.95
C PHE A 440 -10.59 6.98 4.61
N VAL A 441 -10.80 5.81 4.03
CA VAL A 441 -10.34 4.53 4.57
C VAL A 441 -9.24 3.97 3.69
N HIS A 442 -8.10 3.66 4.27
CA HIS A 442 -6.95 3.04 3.60
C HIS A 442 -5.97 2.45 4.62
N SER A 443 -4.98 1.68 4.16
CA SER A 443 -3.85 1.30 5.02
C SER A 443 -3.16 2.56 5.55
N ASP A 444 -2.99 2.65 6.87
CA ASP A 444 -2.48 3.83 7.58
C ASP A 444 -0.96 3.96 7.42
N VAL A 445 -0.53 4.23 6.18
CA VAL A 445 0.89 4.41 5.82
C VAL A 445 1.32 5.86 6.01
N PRO A 446 2.45 6.12 6.69
CA PRO A 446 2.98 7.47 6.85
C PRO A 446 3.33 8.11 5.51
N GLN A 447 3.01 9.38 5.35
CA GLN A 447 3.51 10.17 4.23
C GLN A 447 4.99 10.52 4.47
N VAL A 448 5.84 10.18 3.50
CA VAL A 448 7.29 10.40 3.53
C VAL A 448 7.78 11.32 2.42
N GLY A 449 6.92 11.66 1.49
CA GLY A 449 7.21 12.55 0.37
C GLY A 449 6.33 13.78 0.32
N GLU A 450 6.92 14.90 -0.11
CA GLU A 450 6.21 16.17 -0.33
C GLU A 450 6.80 16.91 -1.53
N ILE A 451 5.93 17.51 -2.33
CA ILE A 451 6.32 18.39 -3.44
C ILE A 451 5.64 19.75 -3.25
N LYS A 452 6.40 20.81 -3.52
CA LYS A 452 5.92 22.20 -3.60
C LYS A 452 6.37 22.81 -4.91
N SER A 453 5.49 23.52 -5.58
CA SER A 453 5.74 24.12 -6.88
C SER A 453 5.07 25.48 -7.02
N SER A 454 5.67 26.37 -7.82
CA SER A 454 4.99 27.60 -8.27
C SER A 454 3.93 27.30 -9.34
N GLU A 455 3.98 26.12 -9.99
CA GLU A 455 2.98 25.66 -10.94
C GLU A 455 1.88 24.86 -10.22
N LYS A 456 0.66 25.40 -10.17
CA LYS A 456 -0.46 24.82 -9.44
C LYS A 456 -0.93 23.48 -9.98
N LEU A 457 -0.76 23.26 -11.29
CA LEU A 457 -1.12 21.98 -11.91
C LEU A 457 -0.26 20.83 -11.35
N ILE A 458 1.03 21.06 -11.09
CA ILE A 458 1.93 20.07 -10.47
C ILE A 458 1.41 19.66 -9.09
N GLU A 459 1.03 20.65 -8.25
CA GLU A 459 0.47 20.36 -6.92
C GLU A 459 -0.86 19.61 -7.03
N GLY A 460 -1.72 19.98 -7.98
CA GLY A 460 -2.99 19.31 -8.26
C GLY A 460 -2.80 17.85 -8.72
N LEU A 461 -1.84 17.61 -9.62
CA LEU A 461 -1.49 16.27 -10.10
C LEU A 461 -0.94 15.38 -8.99
N MET A 462 -0.07 15.94 -8.14
CA MET A 462 0.46 15.20 -6.98
C MET A 462 -0.66 14.86 -5.99
N ALA A 463 -1.55 15.79 -5.69
CA ALA A 463 -2.69 15.55 -4.82
C ALA A 463 -3.62 14.45 -5.39
N ALA A 464 -3.94 14.51 -6.68
CA ALA A 464 -4.77 13.50 -7.36
C ALA A 464 -4.08 12.12 -7.38
N SER A 465 -2.77 12.08 -7.65
CA SER A 465 -1.99 10.84 -7.62
C SER A 465 -1.99 10.19 -6.22
N ASN A 466 -1.72 10.97 -5.18
CA ASN A 466 -1.71 10.50 -3.81
C ASN A 466 -3.11 10.05 -3.33
N GLN A 467 -4.15 10.79 -3.70
CA GLN A 467 -5.54 10.43 -3.38
C GLN A 467 -5.95 9.12 -4.07
N ALA A 468 -5.60 8.93 -5.35
CA ALA A 468 -5.86 7.69 -6.08
C ALA A 468 -5.08 6.51 -5.49
N TYR A 469 -3.80 6.70 -5.18
CA TYR A 469 -2.97 5.65 -4.59
C TYR A 469 -3.51 5.20 -3.22
N LEU A 470 -3.77 6.13 -2.30
CA LEU A 470 -4.31 5.79 -0.97
C LEU A 470 -5.70 5.17 -1.06
N SER A 471 -6.57 5.63 -1.97
CA SER A 471 -7.87 5.00 -2.23
C SER A 471 -7.75 3.53 -2.64
N ASN A 472 -6.62 3.17 -3.21
CA ASN A 472 -6.32 1.84 -3.72
C ASN A 472 -5.29 1.08 -2.86
N LEU A 473 -5.20 1.39 -1.56
CA LEU A 473 -4.30 0.69 -0.64
C LEU A 473 -5.08 0.08 0.54
N MET A 474 -5.66 -1.10 0.34
CA MET A 474 -6.54 -1.80 1.28
C MET A 474 -5.90 -3.09 1.86
N GLY A 475 -4.70 -2.96 2.43
CA GLY A 475 -3.90 -4.10 2.88
C GLY A 475 -3.16 -4.81 1.74
N TYR A 476 -3.39 -4.37 0.53
CA TYR A 476 -2.73 -4.67 -0.73
C TYR A 476 -3.10 -3.57 -1.73
N PRO A 477 -2.31 -3.35 -2.80
CA PRO A 477 -2.70 -2.43 -3.86
C PRO A 477 -3.92 -2.97 -4.62
N THR A 478 -4.93 -2.13 -4.87
CA THR A 478 -6.10 -2.45 -5.72
C THR A 478 -6.10 -1.57 -6.96
N ASP A 479 -6.81 -2.01 -7.99
CA ASP A 479 -7.03 -1.24 -9.22
C ASP A 479 -7.94 -0.03 -8.98
N CYS A 480 -9.11 -0.30 -8.39
CA CYS A 480 -10.13 0.71 -8.11
C CYS A 480 -10.89 0.39 -6.81
N PRO A 481 -11.39 1.42 -6.06
CA PRO A 481 -12.01 1.20 -4.75
C PRO A 481 -13.51 0.85 -4.81
N GLN A 482 -14.13 0.85 -5.98
CA GLN A 482 -15.57 0.69 -6.13
C GLN A 482 -15.98 -0.57 -6.91
N ARG A 483 -15.59 -0.67 -8.17
CA ARG A 483 -16.08 -1.67 -9.13
C ARG A 483 -15.47 -3.07 -8.91
N GLU A 484 -14.16 -3.15 -8.76
CA GLU A 484 -13.40 -4.39 -8.68
C GLU A 484 -12.76 -4.66 -7.31
N LYS A 485 -12.07 -3.68 -6.71
CA LYS A 485 -11.38 -3.81 -5.42
C LYS A 485 -10.32 -4.91 -5.40
N ASN A 486 -9.71 -5.21 -6.55
CA ASN A 486 -8.83 -6.35 -6.75
C ASN A 486 -7.37 -5.95 -6.88
N GLY A 487 -6.47 -6.83 -6.43
CA GLY A 487 -5.03 -6.66 -6.49
C GLY A 487 -4.47 -6.92 -7.88
N TRP A 488 -4.88 -6.09 -8.86
CA TRP A 488 -4.32 -6.14 -10.20
C TRP A 488 -2.82 -5.91 -10.17
N THR A 489 -2.08 -6.88 -10.66
CA THR A 489 -0.62 -6.90 -10.51
C THR A 489 0.04 -5.82 -11.35
N GLY A 490 -0.47 -5.52 -12.55
CA GLY A 490 -0.01 -4.43 -13.39
C GLY A 490 -0.07 -3.08 -12.69
N ASP A 491 -1.24 -2.74 -12.15
CA ASP A 491 -1.48 -1.49 -11.42
C ASP A 491 -0.50 -1.31 -10.25
N GLY A 492 -0.29 -2.39 -9.48
CA GLY A 492 0.58 -2.36 -8.32
C GLY A 492 2.05 -2.05 -8.65
N HIS A 493 2.63 -2.68 -9.68
CA HIS A 493 4.04 -2.45 -10.00
C HIS A 493 4.29 -1.19 -10.82
N LEU A 494 3.34 -0.77 -11.64
CA LEU A 494 3.48 0.46 -12.44
C LEU A 494 3.49 1.71 -11.54
N ALA A 495 2.72 1.70 -10.45
CA ALA A 495 2.65 2.79 -9.48
C ALA A 495 3.67 2.68 -8.33
N ILE A 496 4.52 1.63 -8.27
CA ILE A 496 5.36 1.36 -7.08
C ILE A 496 6.30 2.51 -6.72
N GLU A 497 6.94 3.16 -7.68
CA GLU A 497 7.86 4.27 -7.37
C GLU A 497 7.11 5.47 -6.81
N ALA A 498 5.93 5.82 -7.36
CA ALA A 498 5.08 6.87 -6.79
C ALA A 498 4.66 6.53 -5.35
N ALA A 499 4.31 5.27 -5.11
CA ALA A 499 4.01 4.77 -3.78
C ALA A 499 5.17 4.99 -2.80
N LEU A 500 6.38 4.56 -3.16
CA LEU A 500 7.54 4.56 -2.27
C LEU A 500 8.17 5.96 -2.09
N TYR A 501 8.06 6.85 -3.08
CA TYR A 501 8.48 8.25 -2.87
C TYR A 501 7.56 8.98 -1.91
N ASN A 502 6.26 8.67 -1.92
CA ASN A 502 5.27 9.42 -1.15
C ASN A 502 4.92 8.79 0.20
N PHE A 503 4.98 7.45 0.34
CA PHE A 503 4.47 6.74 1.52
C PHE A 503 5.40 5.63 2.01
N ASP A 504 5.48 5.45 3.34
CA ASP A 504 6.18 4.33 4.00
C ASP A 504 5.27 3.09 4.01
N GLY A 505 5.19 2.44 2.86
CA GLY A 505 4.28 1.31 2.61
C GLY A 505 4.94 -0.07 2.65
N ILE A 506 6.22 -0.21 3.02
CA ILE A 506 6.98 -1.47 2.90
C ILE A 506 6.25 -2.67 3.50
N THR A 507 5.63 -2.53 4.68
CA THR A 507 4.97 -3.66 5.36
C THR A 507 3.73 -4.16 4.62
N VAL A 508 3.01 -3.27 3.92
CA VAL A 508 1.88 -3.64 3.05
C VAL A 508 2.38 -4.43 1.84
N TYR A 509 3.48 -3.97 1.23
CA TYR A 509 4.08 -4.68 0.10
C TYR A 509 4.74 -6.00 0.49
N GLU A 510 5.39 -6.11 1.66
CA GLU A 510 5.92 -7.40 2.15
C GLU A 510 4.79 -8.43 2.35
N LYS A 511 3.63 -7.99 2.88
CA LYS A 511 2.43 -8.83 2.97
C LYS A 511 1.95 -9.23 1.57
N TRP A 512 1.88 -8.31 0.63
CA TRP A 512 1.43 -8.60 -0.73
C TRP A 512 2.40 -9.53 -1.47
N MET A 513 3.70 -9.41 -1.24
CA MET A 513 4.68 -10.39 -1.74
C MET A 513 4.51 -11.77 -1.10
N ALA A 514 4.02 -11.86 0.13
CA ALA A 514 3.63 -13.15 0.70
C ALA A 514 2.41 -13.74 -0.02
N ASP A 515 1.41 -12.92 -0.37
CA ASP A 515 0.26 -13.36 -1.17
C ASP A 515 0.70 -13.86 -2.56
N HIS A 516 1.69 -13.22 -3.21
CA HIS A 516 2.26 -13.72 -4.47
C HIS A 516 2.86 -15.11 -4.34
N ARG A 517 3.58 -15.36 -3.22
CA ARG A 517 4.14 -16.69 -2.96
C ARG A 517 3.06 -17.74 -2.69
N ASP A 518 1.97 -17.37 -2.00
CA ASP A 518 0.82 -18.24 -1.74
C ASP A 518 0.07 -18.61 -3.05
N GLU A 519 0.02 -17.66 -4.00
CA GLU A 519 -0.70 -17.82 -5.27
C GLU A 519 0.12 -18.51 -6.36
N GLN A 520 1.45 -18.48 -6.28
CA GLN A 520 2.26 -19.05 -7.36
C GLN A 520 2.04 -20.54 -7.54
N GLN A 521 1.67 -20.96 -8.74
CA GLN A 521 1.53 -22.38 -9.07
C GLN A 521 2.88 -23.10 -9.15
N PRO A 522 2.91 -24.43 -8.99
CA PRO A 522 4.15 -25.22 -9.05
C PRO A 522 4.97 -25.03 -10.33
N ASN A 523 4.32 -24.76 -11.47
CA ASN A 523 4.98 -24.48 -12.74
C ASN A 523 5.59 -23.07 -12.83
N GLY A 524 5.30 -22.19 -11.88
CA GLY A 524 5.80 -20.82 -11.81
C GLY A 524 4.78 -19.72 -12.16
N VAL A 525 3.62 -20.07 -12.70
CA VAL A 525 2.59 -19.11 -13.13
C VAL A 525 2.00 -18.34 -11.94
N LEU A 526 1.73 -17.07 -12.15
CA LEU A 526 1.00 -16.19 -11.25
C LEU A 526 -0.31 -15.73 -11.91
N PRO A 527 -1.36 -15.40 -11.15
CA PRO A 527 -2.60 -14.85 -11.70
C PRO A 527 -2.47 -13.34 -11.91
N ASP A 528 -3.38 -12.75 -12.69
CA ASP A 528 -3.45 -11.30 -12.91
C ASP A 528 -3.77 -10.51 -11.64
N ILE A 529 -4.63 -11.06 -10.79
CA ILE A 529 -5.07 -10.46 -9.52
C ILE A 529 -4.56 -11.28 -8.33
N ILE A 530 -4.04 -10.62 -7.31
CA ILE A 530 -3.48 -11.25 -6.11
C ILE A 530 -3.94 -10.47 -4.87
N PRO A 531 -4.58 -11.13 -3.87
CA PRO A 531 -5.05 -12.52 -3.86
C PRO A 531 -6.19 -12.79 -4.86
N THR A 532 -6.43 -14.07 -5.20
CA THR A 532 -7.50 -14.48 -6.12
C THR A 532 -8.31 -15.67 -5.60
N CYS A 533 -9.55 -15.79 -6.03
CA CYS A 533 -10.38 -16.98 -5.80
C CYS A 533 -10.09 -18.15 -6.75
N GLY A 534 -9.01 -18.07 -7.52
CA GLY A 534 -8.65 -19.04 -8.57
C GLY A 534 -8.82 -18.49 -9.99
N TRP A 535 -9.26 -17.24 -10.12
CA TRP A 535 -9.33 -16.55 -11.41
C TRP A 535 -7.98 -15.96 -11.81
N GLY A 536 -7.77 -15.74 -13.10
CA GLY A 536 -6.63 -15.00 -13.63
C GLY A 536 -5.39 -15.82 -13.97
N TYR A 537 -5.47 -17.17 -13.94
CA TYR A 537 -4.33 -18.04 -14.32
C TYR A 537 -4.34 -18.48 -15.79
N GLY A 538 -5.41 -18.26 -16.49
CA GLY A 538 -5.68 -18.98 -17.75
C GLY A 538 -5.43 -18.21 -19.03
N THR A 539 -5.31 -16.87 -19.01
CA THR A 539 -5.22 -16.05 -20.20
C THR A 539 -4.44 -14.80 -19.92
N ASP A 540 -3.69 -14.28 -20.86
CA ASP A 540 -3.04 -12.96 -20.89
C ASP A 540 -2.43 -12.43 -19.57
N ASN A 541 -2.36 -13.28 -18.52
CA ASN A 541 -1.81 -13.00 -17.20
C ASN A 541 -0.29 -12.93 -17.19
N GLY A 542 0.30 -12.36 -18.23
CA GLY A 542 1.74 -12.43 -18.49
C GLY A 542 2.54 -11.26 -17.94
N LEU A 543 3.72 -11.19 -18.44
CA LEU A 543 4.87 -10.45 -17.94
C LEU A 543 4.64 -8.99 -17.63
N ASP A 544 3.98 -8.24 -18.49
CA ASP A 544 3.70 -6.82 -18.26
C ASP A 544 2.73 -6.56 -17.08
N TRP A 545 2.12 -7.61 -16.51
CA TRP A 545 1.35 -7.59 -15.28
C TRP A 545 2.07 -8.32 -14.14
N THR A 546 2.36 -9.60 -14.32
CA THR A 546 2.84 -10.47 -13.23
C THR A 546 4.35 -10.33 -12.92
N SER A 547 5.08 -9.45 -13.61
CA SER A 547 6.44 -9.00 -13.21
C SER A 547 6.49 -8.36 -11.83
N THR A 548 5.36 -8.10 -11.19
CA THR A 548 5.27 -7.69 -9.77
C THR A 548 6.13 -8.54 -8.86
N ILE A 549 6.23 -9.85 -9.11
CA ILE A 549 7.02 -10.79 -8.29
C ILE A 549 8.52 -10.42 -8.24
N ALA A 550 9.02 -9.74 -9.27
CA ALA A 550 10.41 -9.28 -9.37
C ALA A 550 10.53 -7.76 -9.12
N ILE A 551 9.69 -6.95 -9.76
CA ILE A 551 9.80 -5.49 -9.75
C ILE A 551 9.53 -4.91 -8.34
N ILE A 552 8.51 -5.41 -7.62
CA ILE A 552 8.19 -4.88 -6.29
C ILE A 552 9.32 -5.17 -5.29
N PRO A 553 9.79 -6.42 -5.09
CA PRO A 553 10.90 -6.68 -4.16
C PRO A 553 12.18 -5.91 -4.51
N TRP A 554 12.46 -5.71 -5.80
CA TRP A 554 13.60 -4.91 -6.25
C TRP A 554 13.46 -3.44 -5.85
N ASN A 555 12.28 -2.85 -6.01
CA ASN A 555 12.02 -1.46 -5.59
C ASN A 555 12.06 -1.30 -4.07
N LEU A 556 11.55 -2.27 -3.31
CA LEU A 556 11.69 -2.26 -1.85
C LEU A 556 13.17 -2.25 -1.44
N TYR A 557 14.00 -3.07 -2.09
CA TYR A 557 15.45 -3.04 -1.88
C TYR A 557 16.07 -1.68 -2.21
N LEU A 558 15.71 -1.09 -3.36
CA LEU A 558 16.25 0.21 -3.76
C LEU A 558 15.90 1.34 -2.78
N PHE A 559 14.65 1.37 -2.31
CA PHE A 559 14.16 2.48 -1.48
C PHE A 559 14.47 2.33 0.00
N TYR A 560 14.54 1.08 0.50
CA TYR A 560 14.76 0.83 1.93
C TYR A 560 16.14 0.27 2.26
N GLY A 561 16.89 -0.22 1.28
CA GLY A 561 18.14 -0.94 1.52
C GLY A 561 17.92 -2.30 2.20
N ASP A 562 16.68 -2.77 2.23
CA ASP A 562 16.27 -4.03 2.85
C ASP A 562 16.04 -5.11 1.80
N ASP A 563 16.78 -6.21 1.89
CA ASP A 563 16.75 -7.30 0.92
C ASP A 563 15.77 -8.44 1.26
N GLU A 564 15.01 -8.32 2.36
CA GLU A 564 14.16 -9.40 2.87
C GLU A 564 13.11 -9.86 1.86
N ALA A 565 12.36 -8.91 1.28
CA ALA A 565 11.35 -9.24 0.29
C ALA A 565 11.95 -9.91 -0.94
N LEU A 566 13.12 -9.41 -1.41
CA LEU A 566 13.84 -9.96 -2.56
C LEU A 566 14.37 -11.37 -2.26
N ARG A 567 14.93 -11.58 -1.07
CA ARG A 567 15.44 -12.87 -0.59
C ARG A 567 14.32 -13.91 -0.50
N ARG A 568 13.17 -13.53 0.10
CA ARG A 568 12.01 -14.42 0.22
C ARG A 568 11.36 -14.77 -1.13
N CYS A 569 11.42 -13.85 -2.09
CA CYS A 569 10.87 -14.04 -3.42
C CYS A 569 11.86 -14.70 -4.41
N TYR A 570 13.13 -14.79 -4.10
CA TYR A 570 14.19 -15.26 -5.03
C TYR A 570 13.84 -16.55 -5.76
N SER A 571 13.49 -17.61 -5.03
CA SER A 571 13.14 -18.90 -5.63
C SER A 571 11.84 -18.84 -6.46
N HIS A 572 10.95 -17.91 -6.12
CA HIS A 572 9.68 -17.68 -6.82
C HIS A 572 9.92 -16.92 -8.14
N ILE A 573 10.76 -15.87 -8.10
CA ILE A 573 11.21 -15.15 -9.29
C ILE A 573 11.91 -16.12 -10.27
N LYS A 574 12.80 -16.97 -9.74
CA LYS A 574 13.49 -17.99 -10.54
C LYS A 574 12.51 -18.93 -11.24
N ARG A 575 11.54 -19.51 -10.52
CA ARG A 575 10.49 -20.36 -11.11
C ARG A 575 9.67 -19.63 -12.17
N TYR A 576 9.36 -18.35 -11.92
CA TYR A 576 8.62 -17.52 -12.85
C TYR A 576 9.40 -17.28 -14.14
N VAL A 577 10.67 -16.84 -14.06
CA VAL A 577 11.56 -16.63 -15.22
C VAL A 577 11.78 -17.93 -16.00
N ASP A 578 12.01 -19.05 -15.30
CA ASP A 578 12.16 -20.36 -15.95
C ASP A 578 10.86 -20.82 -16.66
N TYR A 579 9.69 -20.48 -16.10
CA TYR A 579 8.40 -20.73 -16.78
C TYR A 579 8.30 -19.93 -18.08
N VAL A 580 8.60 -18.64 -18.03
CA VAL A 580 8.58 -17.76 -19.21
C VAL A 580 9.54 -18.29 -20.27
N GLY A 581 10.73 -18.76 -19.86
CA GLY A 581 11.69 -19.36 -20.78
C GLY A 581 11.13 -20.59 -21.53
N ARG A 582 10.29 -21.39 -20.86
CA ARG A 582 9.66 -22.57 -21.48
C ARG A 582 8.59 -22.22 -22.51
N ILE A 583 7.86 -21.13 -22.31
CA ILE A 583 6.77 -20.70 -23.22
C ILE A 583 7.23 -19.75 -24.30
N SER A 584 8.41 -19.15 -24.15
CA SER A 584 9.00 -18.22 -25.11
C SER A 584 9.49 -18.93 -26.38
N ARG A 585 9.48 -18.24 -27.50
CA ARG A 585 10.04 -18.73 -28.78
C ARG A 585 11.19 -17.81 -29.20
N GLY A 586 12.40 -18.37 -29.28
CA GLY A 586 13.59 -17.57 -29.60
C GLY A 586 13.80 -16.40 -28.64
N HIS A 587 13.54 -16.60 -27.34
CA HIS A 587 13.61 -15.60 -26.26
C HIS A 587 12.57 -14.48 -26.35
N LEU A 588 11.54 -14.58 -27.20
CA LEU A 588 10.44 -13.63 -27.33
C LEU A 588 9.11 -14.27 -26.93
N THR A 589 8.18 -13.46 -26.43
CA THR A 589 6.87 -13.91 -25.97
C THR A 589 5.78 -12.86 -26.17
N THR A 590 4.57 -13.32 -26.51
CA THR A 590 3.34 -12.51 -26.56
C THR A 590 2.51 -12.66 -25.27
N TRP A 591 3.02 -13.39 -24.28
CA TRP A 591 2.31 -13.63 -23.04
C TRP A 591 2.32 -12.38 -22.15
N GLY A 592 1.21 -11.67 -22.12
CA GLY A 592 0.99 -10.41 -21.44
C GLY A 592 -0.29 -9.73 -21.92
N ARG A 593 -0.62 -8.58 -21.34
CA ARG A 593 -1.79 -7.76 -21.72
C ARG A 593 -1.46 -6.66 -22.73
N GLY A 594 -0.19 -6.25 -22.76
CA GLY A 594 0.27 -5.15 -23.61
C GLY A 594 0.03 -3.77 -22.99
N ASP A 595 0.18 -2.73 -23.77
CA ASP A 595 0.03 -1.34 -23.34
C ASP A 595 -1.46 -0.97 -23.17
N TRP A 596 -2.02 -1.23 -21.99
CA TRP A 596 -3.45 -1.12 -21.69
C TRP A 596 -3.94 0.33 -21.73
N VAL A 597 -5.15 0.55 -22.25
CA VAL A 597 -5.80 1.87 -22.41
C VAL A 597 -4.89 2.90 -23.10
N PRO A 598 -4.37 2.61 -24.32
CA PRO A 598 -3.65 3.61 -25.11
C PRO A 598 -4.60 4.69 -25.59
N VAL A 599 -4.06 5.89 -25.89
CA VAL A 599 -4.89 7.00 -26.40
C VAL A 599 -5.44 6.69 -27.79
N THR A 600 -4.57 6.29 -28.73
CA THR A 600 -4.99 6.03 -30.12
C THR A 600 -4.74 4.60 -30.55
N VAL A 601 -3.51 4.12 -30.54
CA VAL A 601 -3.11 2.81 -31.06
C VAL A 601 -2.31 2.04 -30.04
N GLY A 602 -2.68 0.78 -29.80
CA GLY A 602 -1.91 -0.14 -28.97
C GLY A 602 -0.52 -0.44 -29.56
N SER A 603 0.43 -0.69 -28.70
CA SER A 603 1.80 -1.04 -29.05
C SER A 603 1.96 -2.53 -29.34
N ASN A 604 3.06 -2.94 -29.97
CA ASN A 604 3.36 -4.34 -30.24
C ASN A 604 3.52 -5.13 -28.93
N LYS A 605 2.58 -6.03 -28.66
CA LYS A 605 2.49 -6.82 -27.44
C LYS A 605 3.70 -7.75 -27.24
N GLU A 606 4.22 -8.37 -28.30
CA GLU A 606 5.42 -9.22 -28.18
C GLU A 606 6.65 -8.39 -27.78
N LEU A 607 6.77 -7.18 -28.30
CA LEU A 607 7.84 -6.26 -27.89
C LEU A 607 7.72 -5.93 -26.40
N THR A 608 6.58 -5.45 -25.95
CA THR A 608 6.40 -5.03 -24.55
C THR A 608 6.55 -6.20 -23.60
N SER A 609 5.88 -7.33 -23.82
CA SER A 609 6.00 -8.51 -22.98
C SER A 609 7.43 -9.08 -22.92
N SER A 610 8.16 -9.07 -24.07
CA SER A 610 9.56 -9.51 -24.10
C SER A 610 10.51 -8.56 -23.37
N VAL A 611 10.22 -7.26 -23.35
CA VAL A 611 10.99 -6.29 -22.53
C VAL A 611 10.81 -6.62 -21.03
N TYR A 612 9.60 -6.91 -20.56
CA TYR A 612 9.40 -7.29 -19.15
C TYR A 612 10.04 -8.66 -18.82
N TYR A 613 10.10 -9.59 -19.77
CA TYR A 613 10.90 -10.81 -19.62
C TYR A 613 12.40 -10.52 -19.37
N TYR A 614 12.95 -9.56 -20.12
CA TYR A 614 14.31 -9.06 -19.87
C TYR A 614 14.45 -8.44 -18.49
N VAL A 615 13.51 -7.59 -18.07
CA VAL A 615 13.51 -6.91 -16.76
C VAL A 615 13.57 -7.92 -15.62
N ASP A 616 12.67 -8.91 -15.62
CA ASP A 616 12.60 -9.94 -14.58
C ASP A 616 13.88 -10.77 -14.53
N THR A 617 14.43 -11.11 -15.71
CA THR A 617 15.67 -11.86 -15.82
C THR A 617 16.87 -11.05 -15.29
N GLN A 618 16.91 -9.73 -15.56
CA GLN A 618 17.95 -8.84 -15.04
C GLN A 618 17.88 -8.71 -13.51
N ILE A 619 16.67 -8.55 -12.96
CA ILE A 619 16.47 -8.49 -11.50
C ILE A 619 16.93 -9.81 -10.86
N LEU A 620 16.55 -10.94 -11.44
CA LEU A 620 16.97 -12.25 -10.94
C LEU A 620 18.50 -12.43 -10.97
N ALA A 621 19.16 -12.01 -12.06
CA ALA A 621 20.61 -12.07 -12.17
C ALA A 621 21.31 -11.20 -11.09
N ARG A 622 20.81 -9.98 -10.89
CA ARG A 622 21.31 -9.08 -9.83
C ARG A 622 21.12 -9.66 -8.45
N ALA A 623 19.93 -10.19 -8.16
CA ALA A 623 19.64 -10.86 -6.90
C ALA A 623 20.55 -12.08 -6.68
N ALA A 624 20.76 -12.89 -7.73
CA ALA A 624 21.69 -14.04 -7.67
C ALA A 624 23.10 -13.61 -7.29
N LYS A 625 23.61 -12.53 -7.89
CA LYS A 625 24.91 -11.96 -7.55
C LYS A 625 24.97 -11.50 -6.09
N MET A 626 23.93 -10.78 -5.64
CA MET A 626 23.84 -10.28 -4.25
C MET A 626 23.84 -11.41 -3.22
N PHE A 627 23.18 -12.51 -3.53
CA PHE A 627 23.03 -13.65 -2.62
C PHE A 627 24.12 -14.72 -2.80
N GLY A 628 25.10 -14.50 -3.68
CA GLY A 628 26.22 -15.41 -3.91
C GLY A 628 25.88 -16.68 -4.70
N HIS A 629 24.77 -16.67 -5.44
CA HIS A 629 24.36 -17.78 -6.32
C HIS A 629 25.04 -17.67 -7.69
N THR A 630 26.32 -18.02 -7.77
CA THR A 630 27.19 -17.78 -8.94
C THR A 630 26.67 -18.44 -10.22
N GLU A 631 26.24 -19.70 -10.15
CA GLU A 631 25.70 -20.42 -11.33
C GLU A 631 24.44 -19.74 -11.88
N ASP A 632 23.54 -19.33 -10.99
CA ASP A 632 22.32 -18.59 -11.36
C ASP A 632 22.67 -17.23 -11.96
N TYR A 633 23.64 -16.52 -11.37
CA TYR A 633 24.12 -15.25 -11.91
C TYR A 633 24.62 -15.38 -13.35
N GLU A 634 25.48 -16.38 -13.62
CA GLU A 634 26.01 -16.62 -14.97
C GLU A 634 24.88 -17.03 -15.95
N LYS A 635 23.99 -17.93 -15.52
CA LYS A 635 22.85 -18.41 -16.34
C LYS A 635 21.94 -17.25 -16.73
N TYR A 636 21.47 -16.48 -15.74
CA TYR A 636 20.45 -15.45 -16.00
C TYR A 636 21.04 -14.16 -16.60
N SER A 637 22.32 -13.86 -16.35
CA SER A 637 23.01 -12.80 -17.08
C SER A 637 23.11 -13.10 -18.57
N ARG A 638 23.43 -14.34 -18.95
CA ARG A 638 23.47 -14.80 -20.33
C ARG A 638 22.08 -14.77 -20.95
N LEU A 639 21.07 -15.29 -20.26
CA LEU A 639 19.69 -15.28 -20.73
C LEU A 639 19.20 -13.83 -20.97
N ALA A 640 19.49 -12.89 -20.08
CA ALA A 640 19.14 -11.48 -20.26
C ALA A 640 19.80 -10.89 -21.52
N ALA A 641 21.06 -11.21 -21.77
CA ALA A 641 21.74 -10.76 -22.98
C ALA A 641 21.11 -11.36 -24.25
N ASP A 642 20.73 -12.63 -24.23
CA ASP A 642 20.06 -13.32 -25.35
C ASP A 642 18.67 -12.72 -25.61
N ILE A 643 17.87 -12.42 -24.58
CA ILE A 643 16.56 -11.75 -24.72
C ILE A 643 16.75 -10.36 -25.34
N ARG A 644 17.68 -9.58 -24.77
CA ARG A 644 17.99 -8.21 -25.30
C ARG A 644 18.39 -8.28 -26.78
N LYS A 645 19.23 -9.24 -27.14
CA LYS A 645 19.64 -9.45 -28.52
C LYS A 645 18.45 -9.79 -29.42
N ALA A 646 17.62 -10.75 -29.01
CA ALA A 646 16.44 -11.20 -29.78
C ALA A 646 15.44 -10.03 -30.01
N ILE A 647 15.20 -9.19 -29.00
CA ILE A 647 14.35 -8.00 -29.14
C ILE A 647 14.94 -7.05 -30.20
N ASN A 648 16.23 -6.75 -30.12
CA ASN A 648 16.87 -5.82 -31.06
C ASN A 648 16.93 -6.40 -32.50
N ASP A 649 17.28 -7.66 -32.63
CA ASP A 649 17.34 -8.34 -33.95
C ASP A 649 15.99 -8.30 -34.70
N LYS A 650 14.87 -8.39 -33.93
CA LYS A 650 13.52 -8.43 -34.50
C LYS A 650 12.89 -7.05 -34.70
N TYR A 651 13.05 -6.17 -33.75
CA TYR A 651 12.23 -4.95 -33.66
C TYR A 651 12.98 -3.64 -33.95
N LEU A 652 14.32 -3.59 -33.80
CA LEU A 652 15.07 -2.38 -34.04
C LEU A 652 15.31 -2.17 -35.53
N ASP A 653 14.68 -1.15 -36.14
CA ASP A 653 15.11 -0.60 -37.42
C ASP A 653 16.28 0.39 -37.15
N ALA A 654 17.51 -0.10 -37.32
CA ALA A 654 18.72 0.67 -37.03
C ALA A 654 18.86 1.89 -37.96
N GLN A 655 18.37 1.78 -39.22
CA GLN A 655 18.45 2.89 -40.19
C GLN A 655 17.50 4.02 -39.78
N LYS A 656 16.31 3.71 -39.36
CA LYS A 656 15.35 4.71 -38.86
C LYS A 656 15.57 5.09 -37.43
N GLY A 657 16.11 4.21 -36.59
CA GLY A 657 16.23 4.37 -35.14
C GLY A 657 14.87 4.29 -34.45
N ILE A 658 14.06 3.29 -34.80
CA ILE A 658 12.74 3.03 -34.25
C ILE A 658 12.57 1.54 -33.90
N TYR A 659 11.67 1.26 -32.97
CA TYR A 659 11.21 -0.10 -32.66
C TYR A 659 9.81 -0.32 -33.23
N ALA A 660 9.59 -1.48 -33.85
CA ALA A 660 8.31 -1.88 -34.42
C ALA A 660 7.69 -0.77 -35.29
N SER A 661 6.52 -0.24 -34.95
CA SER A 661 5.85 0.85 -35.66
C SER A 661 6.28 2.26 -35.24
N GLY A 662 7.09 2.36 -34.16
CA GLY A 662 7.59 3.62 -33.61
C GLY A 662 6.53 4.43 -32.85
N THR A 663 5.60 3.78 -32.13
CA THR A 663 4.71 4.49 -31.19
C THR A 663 5.54 5.10 -30.05
N GLN A 664 4.96 6.04 -29.27
CA GLN A 664 5.65 6.60 -28.11
C GLN A 664 6.04 5.50 -27.11
N THR A 665 5.18 4.50 -26.89
CA THR A 665 5.45 3.34 -26.03
C THR A 665 6.57 2.46 -26.60
N GLU A 666 6.53 2.15 -27.89
CA GLU A 666 7.54 1.29 -28.55
C GLU A 666 8.94 1.92 -28.60
N LEU A 667 9.04 3.24 -28.48
CA LEU A 667 10.32 3.95 -28.35
C LEU A 667 10.75 4.12 -26.88
N SER A 668 9.82 4.47 -26.01
CA SER A 668 10.13 4.78 -24.59
C SER A 668 10.43 3.55 -23.75
N VAL A 669 9.67 2.45 -23.92
CA VAL A 669 9.84 1.22 -23.11
C VAL A 669 11.22 0.59 -23.33
N PRO A 670 11.73 0.37 -24.56
CA PRO A 670 13.09 -0.13 -24.77
C PRO A 670 14.19 0.83 -24.26
N LEU A 671 14.00 2.15 -24.36
CA LEU A 671 14.94 3.14 -23.82
C LEU A 671 15.02 3.05 -22.29
N TYR A 672 13.88 3.10 -21.62
CA TYR A 672 13.77 3.10 -20.17
C TYR A 672 14.34 1.83 -19.53
N TRP A 673 14.05 0.67 -20.10
CA TRP A 673 14.50 -0.61 -19.58
C TRP A 673 15.89 -1.06 -20.07
N GLY A 674 16.61 -0.21 -20.83
CA GLY A 674 17.99 -0.48 -21.24
C GLY A 674 18.13 -1.53 -22.35
N ILE A 675 17.11 -1.72 -23.17
CA ILE A 675 17.12 -2.63 -24.30
C ILE A 675 17.96 -2.06 -25.45
N VAL A 676 17.83 -0.75 -25.70
CA VAL A 676 18.48 -0.08 -26.85
C VAL A 676 20.00 -0.19 -26.77
N PRO A 677 20.72 -0.65 -27.83
CA PRO A 677 22.19 -0.61 -27.86
C PRO A 677 22.71 0.84 -27.80
N ASP A 678 23.85 1.04 -27.16
CA ASP A 678 24.40 2.38 -26.90
C ASP A 678 24.59 3.22 -28.17
N GLU A 679 25.01 2.58 -29.26
CA GLU A 679 25.21 3.22 -30.59
C GLU A 679 23.92 3.75 -31.21
N PHE A 680 22.76 3.22 -30.84
CA PHE A 680 21.46 3.67 -31.36
C PHE A 680 20.66 4.51 -30.37
N LYS A 681 21.08 4.55 -29.10
CA LYS A 681 20.36 5.17 -27.99
C LYS A 681 20.02 6.65 -28.28
N ALA A 682 20.99 7.42 -28.70
CA ALA A 682 20.79 8.84 -29.02
C ALA A 682 19.78 9.04 -30.17
N LYS A 683 19.81 8.17 -31.18
CA LYS A 683 18.91 8.24 -32.34
C LYS A 683 17.46 7.88 -31.98
N VAL A 684 17.28 6.80 -31.22
CA VAL A 684 15.95 6.37 -30.75
C VAL A 684 15.34 7.43 -29.82
N ALA A 685 16.14 7.99 -28.91
CA ALA A 685 15.70 9.03 -27.99
C ALA A 685 15.35 10.34 -28.73
N TYR A 686 16.12 10.71 -29.76
CA TYR A 686 15.80 11.85 -30.64
C TYR A 686 14.45 11.63 -31.34
N ASN A 687 14.20 10.43 -31.88
CA ASN A 687 12.94 10.11 -32.55
C ASN A 687 11.75 10.14 -31.60
N LEU A 688 11.92 9.63 -30.37
CA LEU A 688 10.90 9.74 -29.30
C LEU A 688 10.58 11.21 -29.03
N ASN A 689 11.61 12.04 -28.83
CA ASN A 689 11.45 13.48 -28.57
C ASN A 689 10.72 14.19 -29.75
N GLN A 690 11.11 13.91 -31.00
CA GLN A 690 10.45 14.51 -32.16
C GLN A 690 9.00 14.09 -32.31
N LYS A 691 8.69 12.83 -31.98
CA LYS A 691 7.32 12.30 -31.97
C LYS A 691 6.43 13.00 -30.94
N VAL A 692 6.95 13.22 -29.74
CA VAL A 692 6.25 13.96 -28.69
C VAL A 692 6.05 15.44 -29.05
N ILE A 693 7.06 16.10 -29.63
CA ILE A 693 6.94 17.48 -30.12
C ILE A 693 5.89 17.57 -31.24
N ALA A 694 5.90 16.63 -32.18
CA ALA A 694 4.94 16.60 -33.29
C ALA A 694 3.49 16.37 -32.81
N SER A 695 3.27 15.72 -31.66
CA SER A 695 1.95 15.60 -31.03
C SER A 695 1.55 16.85 -30.21
N GLY A 696 2.30 17.95 -30.26
CA GLY A 696 2.05 19.14 -29.44
C GLY A 696 2.33 18.93 -27.94
N HIS A 697 3.31 18.09 -27.62
CA HIS A 697 3.67 17.68 -26.26
C HIS A 697 2.54 16.93 -25.53
N HIS A 698 1.72 16.19 -26.29
CA HIS A 698 0.73 15.27 -25.74
C HIS A 698 1.29 13.85 -25.67
N LEU A 699 0.88 13.13 -24.67
CA LEU A 699 1.14 11.69 -24.58
C LEU A 699 0.23 10.92 -25.56
N ASP A 700 0.74 9.82 -26.09
CA ASP A 700 -0.04 8.81 -26.83
C ASP A 700 0.46 7.44 -26.42
N VAL A 701 0.07 7.05 -25.21
CA VAL A 701 0.52 5.83 -24.54
C VAL A 701 -0.60 5.20 -23.74
N GLY A 702 -0.47 3.91 -23.46
CA GLY A 702 -1.17 3.22 -22.38
C GLY A 702 -0.30 3.15 -21.13
N VAL A 703 -0.61 2.21 -20.23
CA VAL A 703 0.03 2.12 -18.90
C VAL A 703 1.54 1.86 -18.96
N LEU A 704 2.01 1.03 -19.92
CA LEU A 704 3.43 0.68 -20.02
C LEU A 704 4.25 1.86 -20.56
N GLY A 705 3.69 2.55 -21.55
CA GLY A 705 4.29 3.78 -22.06
C GLY A 705 4.22 4.92 -21.06
N CYS A 706 3.16 5.02 -20.25
CA CYS A 706 3.05 5.96 -19.15
C CYS A 706 4.20 5.82 -18.15
N LYS A 707 4.55 4.59 -17.77
CA LYS A 707 5.71 4.28 -16.91
C LYS A 707 7.03 4.75 -17.54
N ALA A 708 7.19 4.59 -18.85
CA ALA A 708 8.48 4.77 -19.51
C ALA A 708 8.72 6.17 -20.11
N LEU A 709 7.68 6.82 -20.63
CA LEU A 709 7.80 7.99 -21.51
C LEU A 709 8.60 9.14 -20.91
N LEU A 710 8.15 9.65 -19.76
CA LEU A 710 8.80 10.82 -19.13
C LEU A 710 10.20 10.48 -18.64
N ASN A 711 10.39 9.26 -18.10
CA ASN A 711 11.68 8.77 -17.65
C ASN A 711 12.68 8.64 -18.81
N ALA A 712 12.26 8.01 -19.93
CA ALA A 712 13.09 7.83 -21.11
C ALA A 712 13.53 9.18 -21.71
N LEU A 713 12.64 10.16 -21.78
CA LEU A 713 12.99 11.51 -22.22
C LEU A 713 14.03 12.15 -21.29
N CYS A 714 13.82 12.12 -19.96
CA CYS A 714 14.74 12.71 -18.99
C CYS A 714 16.13 12.08 -19.01
N GLU A 715 16.19 10.75 -19.01
CA GLU A 715 17.46 10.01 -18.98
C GLU A 715 18.31 10.21 -20.25
N ASN A 716 17.67 10.67 -21.34
CA ASN A 716 18.32 10.93 -22.60
C ASN A 716 18.45 12.45 -22.95
N GLY A 717 18.28 13.33 -21.94
CA GLY A 717 18.53 14.76 -22.07
C GLY A 717 17.37 15.61 -22.62
N TYR A 718 16.17 15.05 -22.71
CA TYR A 718 14.97 15.75 -23.19
C TYR A 718 13.99 16.08 -22.06
N THR A 719 14.51 16.47 -20.89
CA THR A 719 13.68 16.75 -19.70
C THR A 719 12.73 17.93 -19.91
N GLU A 720 13.12 18.93 -20.72
CA GLU A 720 12.22 20.03 -21.09
C GLU A 720 10.96 19.54 -21.82
N THR A 721 11.12 18.58 -22.75
CA THR A 721 10.00 17.95 -23.44
C THR A 721 9.13 17.15 -22.48
N ALA A 722 9.75 16.37 -21.57
CA ALA A 722 9.05 15.63 -20.52
C ALA A 722 8.24 16.54 -19.60
N TYR A 723 8.83 17.70 -19.21
CA TYR A 723 8.14 18.71 -18.41
C TYR A 723 6.89 19.25 -19.12
N LYS A 724 7.01 19.60 -20.42
CA LYS A 724 5.86 20.08 -21.20
C LYS A 724 4.74 19.05 -21.31
N VAL A 725 5.07 17.76 -21.39
CA VAL A 725 4.07 16.68 -21.33
C VAL A 725 3.44 16.60 -19.95
N ALA A 726 4.25 16.68 -18.90
CA ALA A 726 3.78 16.55 -17.52
C ALA A 726 2.82 17.68 -17.08
N VAL A 727 3.01 18.90 -17.61
CA VAL A 727 2.15 20.06 -17.30
C VAL A 727 1.14 20.37 -18.42
N GLN A 728 0.95 19.46 -19.36
CA GLN A 728 -0.08 19.60 -20.40
C GLN A 728 -1.47 19.53 -19.73
N ASP A 729 -2.36 20.47 -20.07
CA ASP A 729 -3.71 20.58 -19.49
C ASP A 729 -4.85 20.33 -20.50
N THR A 730 -4.51 20.04 -21.76
CA THR A 730 -5.44 19.66 -22.80
C THR A 730 -5.39 18.17 -23.09
N TYR A 731 -6.47 17.61 -23.68
CA TYR A 731 -6.58 16.19 -24.01
C TYR A 731 -5.57 15.77 -25.10
N PRO A 732 -4.90 14.62 -24.94
CA PRO A 732 -4.84 13.73 -23.78
C PRO A 732 -3.68 14.09 -22.83
N SER A 733 -3.96 14.19 -21.55
CA SER A 733 -2.95 14.44 -20.52
C SER A 733 -3.49 14.17 -19.11
N TRP A 734 -2.62 14.03 -18.12
CA TRP A 734 -3.02 14.01 -16.70
C TRP A 734 -3.67 15.33 -16.26
N GLY A 735 -3.13 16.46 -16.76
CA GLY A 735 -3.67 17.79 -16.45
C GLY A 735 -5.08 17.98 -16.96
N TRP A 736 -5.44 17.37 -18.08
CA TRP A 736 -6.81 17.36 -18.59
C TRP A 736 -7.83 16.85 -17.56
N TRP A 737 -7.50 15.80 -16.82
CA TRP A 737 -8.37 15.31 -15.77
C TRP A 737 -8.54 16.32 -14.64
N VAL A 738 -7.44 16.90 -14.15
CA VAL A 738 -7.43 17.85 -13.02
C VAL A 738 -8.18 19.14 -13.37
N VAL A 739 -7.94 19.73 -14.53
CA VAL A 739 -8.64 20.98 -14.93
C VAL A 739 -10.13 20.77 -15.19
N ASN A 740 -10.55 19.53 -15.42
CA ASN A 740 -11.96 19.14 -15.53
C ASN A 740 -12.55 18.63 -14.21
N GLY A 741 -11.86 18.83 -13.07
CA GLY A 741 -12.41 18.62 -11.74
C GLY A 741 -12.17 17.24 -11.14
N ALA A 742 -11.30 16.40 -11.73
CA ALA A 742 -10.87 15.16 -11.13
C ALA A 742 -10.01 15.44 -9.90
N THR A 743 -10.27 14.71 -8.83
CA THR A 743 -9.50 14.76 -7.57
C THR A 743 -8.66 13.49 -7.34
N THR A 744 -8.71 12.58 -8.28
CA THR A 744 -8.01 11.30 -8.38
C THR A 744 -7.51 11.11 -9.81
N LEU A 745 -6.62 10.17 -10.05
CA LEU A 745 -6.31 9.74 -11.41
C LEU A 745 -7.43 8.83 -11.93
N LEU A 746 -7.67 8.90 -13.25
CA LEU A 746 -8.73 8.14 -13.89
C LEU A 746 -8.15 6.91 -14.62
N GLU A 747 -9.03 5.95 -14.93
CA GLU A 747 -8.69 4.75 -15.68
C GLU A 747 -8.57 5.00 -17.19
N ASN A 748 -9.19 6.05 -17.70
CA ASN A 748 -9.19 6.36 -19.12
C ASN A 748 -8.79 7.81 -19.39
N TRP A 749 -8.07 8.03 -20.51
CA TRP A 749 -7.70 9.38 -20.93
C TRP A 749 -8.93 10.23 -21.30
N LYS A 750 -10.00 9.59 -21.83
CA LYS A 750 -11.26 10.24 -22.20
C LYS A 750 -12.21 10.32 -20.99
N LEU A 751 -12.75 11.51 -20.74
CA LEU A 751 -13.77 11.72 -19.70
C LEU A 751 -15.14 11.11 -20.04
N ASP A 752 -15.42 10.91 -21.33
CA ASP A 752 -16.66 10.33 -21.87
C ASP A 752 -16.48 8.88 -22.36
N ALA A 753 -15.44 8.20 -21.86
CA ALA A 753 -15.21 6.79 -22.17
C ALA A 753 -16.41 5.93 -21.76
N THR A 754 -16.65 4.85 -22.51
CA THR A 754 -17.72 3.87 -22.25
C THR A 754 -17.19 2.53 -21.74
N ARG A 755 -15.88 2.38 -21.66
CA ARG A 755 -15.15 1.22 -21.11
C ARG A 755 -13.97 1.73 -20.33
N ASP A 756 -13.53 0.95 -19.36
CA ASP A 756 -12.40 1.32 -18.49
C ASP A 756 -12.63 2.72 -17.88
N ILE A 757 -13.68 2.83 -17.06
CA ILE A 757 -14.31 4.11 -16.73
C ILE A 757 -14.35 4.41 -15.23
N SER A 758 -13.43 3.84 -14.45
CA SER A 758 -13.24 4.22 -13.05
C SER A 758 -12.69 5.64 -12.94
N ASP A 759 -13.29 6.45 -12.06
CA ASP A 759 -12.76 7.79 -11.74
C ASP A 759 -11.78 7.79 -10.57
N ASN A 760 -11.30 6.61 -10.16
CA ASN A 760 -10.32 6.47 -9.08
C ASN A 760 -9.43 5.24 -9.34
N HIS A 761 -8.33 5.45 -10.04
CA HIS A 761 -7.45 4.39 -10.53
C HIS A 761 -5.98 4.80 -10.39
N MET A 762 -5.07 3.87 -10.03
CA MET A 762 -3.68 4.23 -9.78
C MET A 762 -2.69 3.84 -10.90
N MET A 763 -3.12 3.11 -11.92
CA MET A 763 -2.21 2.54 -12.95
C MET A 763 -1.39 3.59 -13.73
N PHE A 764 -1.89 4.81 -13.85
CA PHE A 764 -1.19 5.94 -14.48
C PHE A 764 -0.38 6.79 -13.48
N GLY A 765 -0.10 6.25 -12.28
CA GLY A 765 0.50 6.97 -11.15
C GLY A 765 1.97 7.33 -11.27
N GLU A 766 2.69 6.90 -12.32
CA GLU A 766 4.12 7.21 -12.49
C GLU A 766 4.42 8.73 -12.49
N ILE A 767 3.46 9.55 -12.87
CA ILE A 767 3.60 11.02 -12.81
C ILE A 767 3.95 11.49 -11.38
N GLY A 768 3.40 10.85 -10.35
CA GLY A 768 3.71 11.16 -8.95
C GLY A 768 5.16 10.83 -8.55
N ALA A 769 5.80 9.85 -9.19
CA ALA A 769 7.22 9.55 -9.01
C ALA A 769 8.10 10.48 -9.86
N TRP A 770 7.63 10.79 -11.08
CA TRP A 770 8.43 11.55 -12.03
C TRP A 770 8.81 12.94 -11.52
N PHE A 771 7.95 13.60 -10.74
CA PHE A 771 8.28 14.90 -10.17
C PHE A 771 9.50 14.85 -9.24
N TYR A 772 9.66 13.77 -8.47
CA TYR A 772 10.86 13.57 -7.64
C TYR A 772 12.10 13.33 -8.50
N LYS A 773 11.96 12.52 -9.57
CA LYS A 773 13.05 12.16 -10.47
C LYS A 773 13.37 13.26 -11.48
N GLY A 774 12.37 13.67 -12.24
CA GLY A 774 12.53 14.58 -13.38
C GLY A 774 12.84 16.03 -13.00
N LEU A 775 12.21 16.56 -11.96
CA LEU A 775 12.39 17.93 -11.49
C LEU A 775 13.30 18.01 -10.27
N GLY A 776 13.01 17.25 -9.22
CA GLY A 776 13.83 17.19 -8.01
C GLY A 776 15.17 16.50 -8.23
N GLY A 777 15.23 15.60 -9.18
CA GLY A 777 16.44 14.83 -9.50
C GLY A 777 16.87 13.84 -8.44
N ILE A 778 15.95 13.39 -7.57
CA ILE A 778 16.25 12.47 -6.46
C ILE A 778 16.13 11.03 -6.95
N TYR A 779 17.25 10.30 -6.98
CA TYR A 779 17.29 8.88 -7.37
C TYR A 779 18.02 8.05 -6.32
N PRO A 780 17.51 6.84 -5.99
CA PRO A 780 18.29 5.86 -5.23
C PRO A 780 19.43 5.31 -6.10
N ASP A 781 20.49 4.84 -5.46
CA ASP A 781 21.61 4.18 -6.12
C ASP A 781 21.53 2.67 -5.88
N SER A 782 21.59 1.86 -6.94
CA SER A 782 21.44 0.40 -6.84
C SER A 782 22.64 -0.30 -6.17
N GLU A 783 23.83 0.32 -6.18
CA GLU A 783 25.00 -0.22 -5.52
C GLU A 783 25.07 0.16 -4.02
N LYS A 784 24.34 1.22 -3.64
CA LYS A 784 24.20 1.70 -2.26
C LYS A 784 22.75 2.07 -1.98
N PRO A 785 21.85 1.07 -1.89
CA PRO A 785 20.40 1.26 -1.81
C PRO A 785 19.95 1.94 -0.52
N GLY A 786 18.65 2.19 -0.41
CA GLY A 786 18.02 2.87 0.73
C GLY A 786 18.41 4.34 0.82
N PHE A 787 18.86 4.94 -0.28
CA PHE A 787 19.43 6.30 -0.31
C PHE A 787 20.68 6.46 0.56
N LYS A 788 21.41 5.39 0.84
CA LYS A 788 22.77 5.45 1.44
C LYS A 788 23.68 6.32 0.58
N HIS A 789 23.55 6.22 -0.73
CA HIS A 789 24.06 7.15 -1.72
C HIS A 789 22.92 7.69 -2.57
N ILE A 790 22.87 9.02 -2.74
CA ILE A 790 21.79 9.70 -3.46
C ILE A 790 22.38 10.20 -4.78
N ARG A 791 21.75 9.88 -5.88
CA ARG A 791 22.06 10.49 -7.18
C ARG A 791 21.16 11.68 -7.38
N LEU A 792 21.74 12.88 -7.44
CA LEU A 792 21.03 14.14 -7.60
C LEU A 792 21.22 14.68 -9.02
N ARG A 793 20.11 14.76 -9.77
CA ARG A 793 20.07 15.27 -11.15
C ARG A 793 18.90 16.25 -11.32
N PRO A 794 18.95 17.42 -10.68
CA PRO A 794 17.85 18.39 -10.75
C PRO A 794 17.70 18.92 -12.17
N TYR A 795 16.48 19.38 -12.48
CA TYR A 795 16.24 20.09 -13.73
C TYR A 795 15.47 21.38 -13.47
N PHE A 796 15.78 22.44 -14.22
CA PHE A 796 15.23 23.78 -14.07
C PHE A 796 14.49 24.17 -15.35
N PRO A 797 13.19 23.76 -15.51
CA PRO A 797 12.42 24.04 -16.72
C PRO A 797 12.24 25.54 -16.93
N GLU A 798 12.14 25.95 -18.19
CA GLU A 798 11.80 27.31 -18.53
C GLU A 798 10.39 27.66 -18.05
N GLY A 799 10.24 28.80 -17.40
CA GLY A 799 8.96 29.31 -16.90
C GLY A 799 8.55 28.79 -15.50
N LEU A 800 9.22 27.78 -14.95
CA LEU A 800 8.95 27.33 -13.58
C LEU A 800 9.81 28.14 -12.58
N GLU A 801 9.16 28.90 -11.69
CA GLU A 801 9.86 29.84 -10.80
C GLU A 801 10.45 29.13 -9.56
N SER A 802 9.78 28.12 -9.04
CA SER A 802 10.25 27.33 -7.90
C SER A 802 9.72 25.92 -7.89
N PHE A 803 10.55 25.01 -7.37
CA PHE A 803 10.18 23.62 -7.14
C PHE A 803 10.96 23.05 -5.94
N THR A 804 10.33 22.24 -5.13
CA THR A 804 10.98 21.52 -4.02
C THR A 804 10.38 20.13 -3.92
N ALA A 805 11.23 19.12 -3.94
CA ALA A 805 10.92 17.74 -3.59
C ALA A 805 11.60 17.39 -2.27
N SER A 806 10.88 16.76 -1.37
CA SER A 806 11.43 16.18 -0.15
C SER A 806 10.99 14.74 0.00
N HIS A 807 11.90 13.87 0.44
CA HIS A 807 11.64 12.47 0.69
C HIS A 807 12.34 12.03 1.98
N THR A 808 11.60 11.39 2.88
CA THR A 808 12.16 10.81 4.12
C THR A 808 12.55 9.36 3.86
N SER A 809 13.84 9.15 3.62
CA SER A 809 14.44 7.83 3.47
C SER A 809 14.67 7.14 4.82
N PRO A 810 15.07 5.86 4.87
CA PRO A 810 15.49 5.19 6.11
C PRO A 810 16.58 5.93 6.90
N TYR A 811 17.38 6.74 6.24
CA TYR A 811 18.45 7.55 6.86
C TYR A 811 17.97 8.94 7.32
N GLY A 812 16.79 9.38 6.90
CA GLY A 812 16.24 10.70 7.21
C GLY A 812 15.85 11.49 5.96
N GLN A 813 15.60 12.79 6.15
CA GLN A 813 15.03 13.65 5.11
C GLN A 813 16.06 14.05 4.05
N ILE A 814 15.72 13.81 2.79
CA ILE A 814 16.37 14.31 1.58
C ILE A 814 15.55 15.50 1.08
N VAL A 815 16.23 16.60 0.73
CA VAL A 815 15.59 17.76 0.09
C VAL A 815 16.35 18.14 -1.15
N SER A 816 15.63 18.36 -2.24
CA SER A 816 16.14 18.96 -3.47
C SER A 816 15.16 20.04 -3.91
N GLY A 817 15.55 21.32 -3.75
CA GLY A 817 14.66 22.44 -4.02
C GLY A 817 15.39 23.64 -4.59
N TRP A 818 14.73 24.36 -5.48
CA TRP A 818 15.31 25.50 -6.17
C TRP A 818 14.31 26.61 -6.44
N THR A 819 14.86 27.83 -6.60
CA THR A 819 14.11 29.01 -7.03
C THR A 819 14.88 29.70 -8.14
N THR A 820 14.18 30.23 -9.14
CA THR A 820 14.77 31.00 -10.23
C THR A 820 14.64 32.51 -9.99
N LYS A 821 15.66 33.23 -10.38
CA LYS A 821 15.61 34.69 -10.45
C LYS A 821 16.32 35.16 -11.71
N GLY A 822 15.57 35.37 -12.79
CA GLY A 822 16.12 35.60 -14.13
C GLY A 822 16.93 34.38 -14.57
N LYS A 823 18.21 34.59 -14.93
CA LYS A 823 19.11 33.49 -15.39
C LYS A 823 19.88 32.81 -14.23
N LYS A 824 19.53 33.10 -12.99
CA LYS A 824 20.17 32.49 -11.81
C LYS A 824 19.21 31.55 -11.13
N VAL A 825 19.71 30.41 -10.70
CA VAL A 825 18.98 29.44 -9.88
C VAL A 825 19.67 29.32 -8.53
N ASN A 826 18.91 29.51 -7.46
CA ASN A 826 19.36 29.18 -6.12
C ASN A 826 18.89 27.75 -5.79
N TYR A 827 19.83 26.85 -5.63
CA TYR A 827 19.56 25.45 -5.42
C TYR A 827 19.96 25.02 -4.02
N ARG A 828 19.01 24.45 -3.27
CA ARG A 828 19.19 23.92 -1.91
C ARG A 828 19.12 22.40 -1.93
N ILE A 829 20.05 21.76 -1.24
CA ILE A 829 20.12 20.31 -1.04
C ILE A 829 20.22 20.02 0.45
N THR A 830 19.52 19.01 0.92
CA THR A 830 19.76 18.39 2.24
C THR A 830 20.04 16.90 2.03
N ILE A 831 21.14 16.43 2.57
CA ILE A 831 21.59 15.03 2.56
C ILE A 831 21.59 14.55 4.00
N PRO A 832 20.84 13.50 4.36
CA PRO A 832 20.77 13.03 5.75
C PRO A 832 22.12 12.57 6.26
N ALA A 833 22.28 12.57 7.59
CA ALA A 833 23.46 12.02 8.23
C ALA A 833 23.69 10.56 7.78
N ASN A 834 24.94 10.13 7.77
CA ASN A 834 25.35 8.80 7.33
C ASN A 834 25.14 8.51 5.82
N CYS A 835 24.80 9.53 5.01
CA CYS A 835 24.63 9.41 3.56
C CYS A 835 25.66 10.26 2.79
N THR A 836 25.79 9.94 1.51
CA THR A 836 26.53 10.72 0.51
C THR A 836 25.65 10.98 -0.71
N ALA A 837 26.04 11.93 -1.55
CA ALA A 837 25.37 12.16 -2.83
C ALA A 837 26.36 12.52 -3.92
N THR A 838 26.02 12.11 -5.15
CA THR A 838 26.62 12.66 -6.38
C THR A 838 25.63 13.66 -7.00
N LEU A 839 26.02 14.92 -7.08
CA LEU A 839 25.27 15.95 -7.81
C LEU A 839 25.78 16.04 -9.24
N GLU A 840 24.89 15.84 -10.19
CA GLU A 840 25.13 16.03 -11.62
C GLU A 840 24.21 17.15 -12.13
N MET A 841 24.81 18.25 -12.57
CA MET A 841 24.04 19.41 -13.06
C MET A 841 23.47 19.15 -14.46
N PRO A 842 22.30 19.73 -14.80
CA PRO A 842 21.76 19.66 -16.16
C PRO A 842 22.77 20.17 -17.20
N LEU A 843 22.64 19.67 -18.43
CA LEU A 843 23.48 20.10 -19.53
C LEU A 843 23.45 21.64 -19.68
N GLY A 844 24.61 22.23 -19.74
CA GLY A 844 24.74 23.70 -19.83
C GLY A 844 24.63 24.43 -18.48
N TRP A 845 24.51 23.74 -17.36
CA TRP A 845 24.44 24.34 -16.03
C TRP A 845 25.66 23.98 -15.18
N THR A 846 26.02 24.86 -14.23
CA THR A 846 27.01 24.60 -13.18
C THR A 846 26.50 25.06 -11.83
N ALA A 847 26.93 24.39 -10.77
CA ALA A 847 26.74 24.79 -9.37
C ALA A 847 28.10 25.13 -8.78
N GLY A 848 28.30 26.39 -8.36
CA GLY A 848 29.62 26.83 -7.88
C GLY A 848 30.77 26.73 -8.92
N GLY A 849 30.44 26.58 -10.20
CA GLY A 849 31.40 26.41 -11.30
C GLY A 849 31.59 24.94 -11.73
N GLU A 850 31.11 23.99 -10.95
CA GLU A 850 31.25 22.56 -11.21
C GLU A 850 30.01 21.96 -11.89
N LYS A 851 30.22 20.98 -12.79
CA LYS A 851 29.14 20.20 -13.45
C LYS A 851 28.77 18.94 -12.65
N ARG A 852 29.72 18.41 -11.88
CA ARG A 852 29.57 17.24 -11.06
C ARG A 852 30.31 17.40 -9.74
N MET A 853 29.68 16.99 -8.64
CA MET A 853 30.27 17.05 -7.30
C MET A 853 29.87 15.84 -6.46
N GLU A 854 30.82 15.37 -5.64
CA GLU A 854 30.55 14.42 -4.58
C GLU A 854 30.27 15.21 -3.28
N LEU A 855 29.14 14.94 -2.66
CA LEU A 855 28.68 15.64 -1.47
C LEU A 855 28.56 14.67 -0.27
N GLN A 856 28.97 15.13 0.88
CA GLN A 856 28.76 14.45 2.16
C GLN A 856 27.39 14.83 2.74
N SER A 857 26.99 14.21 3.87
CA SER A 857 25.81 14.62 4.62
C SER A 857 25.83 16.11 4.99
N GLY A 858 24.66 16.74 5.10
CA GLY A 858 24.50 18.15 5.46
C GLY A 858 23.64 18.94 4.49
N THR A 859 23.49 20.22 4.79
CA THR A 859 22.72 21.15 3.94
C THR A 859 23.65 22.04 3.12
N TYR A 860 23.35 22.18 1.83
CA TYR A 860 24.09 22.96 0.86
C TYR A 860 23.19 23.96 0.17
N GLN A 861 23.78 25.10 -0.23
CA GLN A 861 23.15 26.11 -1.07
C GLN A 861 24.10 26.48 -2.19
N PHE A 862 23.64 26.40 -3.43
CA PHE A 862 24.41 26.71 -4.62
C PHE A 862 23.74 27.84 -5.42
N SER A 863 24.55 28.74 -5.94
CA SER A 863 24.12 29.64 -7.02
C SER A 863 24.47 28.96 -8.35
N CYS A 864 23.45 28.46 -9.05
CA CYS A 864 23.63 27.79 -10.32
C CYS A 864 23.53 28.82 -11.46
N ARG A 865 24.32 28.61 -12.52
CA ARG A 865 24.35 29.48 -13.71
C ARG A 865 24.46 28.63 -14.96
N GLN A 866 23.92 29.13 -16.05
CA GLN A 866 24.20 28.55 -17.36
C GLN A 866 25.68 28.75 -17.68
N ALA A 867 26.35 27.69 -18.08
CA ALA A 867 27.71 27.74 -18.57
C ALA A 867 27.75 28.61 -19.87
N LYS A 868 28.73 29.52 -19.95
CA LYS A 868 28.92 30.33 -21.15
C LYS A 868 29.33 29.47 -22.35
#